data_a79dae3600f37af1f2705ebe50cc8d21
#
_entry.id   a79dae3600f37af1f2705ebe50cc8d21
#
_cell.length_a   1.000
_cell.length_b   1.000
_cell.length_c   1.000
_cell.angle_alpha   90.00
_cell.angle_beta   90.00
_cell.angle_gamma   90.00
#
_symmetry.space_group_name_H-M   'P 1'
#
loop_
_entity.id
_entity.type
_entity.pdbx_description
1 polymer ?
#
loop_
_entity_poly.entity_id
_entity_poly.type
_entity_poly.pdbx_seq_one_letter_code
_entity_poly.pdbx_strand_id
1 'polypeptide(L)'
;MPGMVLFGRRWAIASDDLVFPGFFELVVRVLWWIGILTLYLMHRGKLDCAGGALLSSYLIVLMILLAVVICTVSAIMCVSMRGTICNPGPRKSMSKLLYIRLALFFPEMVWASLGAAWVADGVQCDRTVVNGIIATVVVSWIIIAATVVSIIIVFDPLGGKMAPYSSAGPSHLDSHDSSQLLNGLKTAATSVWETRIKLLCCCIGKDDHTRVAFSSTAELFSTYFSDTDLVPSDIAAGLALLHQQQDNIRNNQEPAQVVCHAPGSSQEADLDAELENCHHYMQFAAAAYGWPLYIYRNPLTGLCRIGGDCCRSRTTDYDLVGGDQLNCHFGSILHTTGLQYRDFIHVSFHDKVYELPFLVALDHRKESVVVAVRGTMSLQDVLTDLSAESEVLDVECEVQDRLAHKGISQAARYVYQRLINDGILSQAFSIAPEYRLVIVGHSLGGGAAALLATMLRAAYPQVRCYAFSPPRGLWSKALQEYSQSFIVSLVLGKDVIPRLSVTNLEDLKRRILRVVAHCNKPKYKILLHGLWYELFGGNPNNLPKELDGGDQEVLTQPLLGEQSLLTRWSPAYSFSSDSPLDSSPKYPPLYPPGRIIHLQEEGASGRFGCCSAAHYSAKWSHEAEFSKILIGPKMLTDHMPDILMRALDSVVSDRAACVSCPARGVSSVDVA
;
A
#
# COMPACT_ATOMS: atom_id res chain seq x y z
N MET A 1 10.74 16.31 -11.96
CA MET A 1 9.89 17.20 -12.79
C MET A 1 9.08 18.09 -11.91
N PRO A 2 9.13 19.39 -12.06
CA PRO A 2 8.36 20.26 -11.22
C PRO A 2 6.87 20.07 -11.52
N GLY A 3 6.06 19.99 -10.45
CA GLY A 3 4.63 20.13 -10.57
C GLY A 3 4.28 21.41 -11.33
N MET A 4 3.16 21.39 -12.02
CA MET A 4 2.74 22.49 -12.88
C MET A 4 2.52 23.79 -12.08
N VAL A 5 3.03 24.91 -12.58
CA VAL A 5 2.83 26.24 -11.95
C VAL A 5 1.67 26.96 -12.63
N LEU A 6 0.61 27.25 -11.84
CA LEU A 6 -0.56 28.02 -12.25
C LEU A 6 -0.90 29.04 -11.16
N PHE A 7 -1.23 30.26 -11.55
CA PHE A 7 -1.55 31.37 -10.62
C PHE A 7 -0.45 31.65 -9.58
N GLY A 8 0.84 31.47 -9.97
CA GLY A 8 1.97 31.63 -9.04
C GLY A 8 2.09 30.55 -7.99
N ARG A 9 1.23 29.54 -8.01
CA ARG A 9 1.25 28.38 -7.11
C ARG A 9 1.70 27.12 -7.85
N ARG A 10 2.52 26.30 -7.18
CA ARG A 10 2.91 24.99 -7.64
C ARG A 10 1.85 23.96 -7.25
N TRP A 11 1.45 23.12 -8.19
CA TRP A 11 0.43 22.08 -7.98
C TRP A 11 1.07 20.69 -8.04
N ALA A 12 0.53 19.74 -7.27
CA ALA A 12 0.99 18.35 -7.24
C ALA A 12 0.50 17.56 -8.47
N ILE A 13 0.52 18.19 -9.64
CA ILE A 13 0.10 17.66 -10.94
C ILE A 13 1.13 18.05 -11.95
N ALA A 14 1.56 17.10 -12.79
CA ALA A 14 2.41 17.38 -13.94
C ALA A 14 1.56 17.69 -15.17
N SER A 15 2.18 18.34 -16.15
CA SER A 15 1.52 18.71 -17.41
C SER A 15 1.12 17.52 -18.30
N ASP A 16 1.56 16.32 -18.00
CA ASP A 16 1.22 15.06 -18.67
C ASP A 16 0.13 14.24 -17.93
N ASP A 17 -0.36 14.73 -16.80
CA ASP A 17 -1.45 14.08 -16.05
C ASP A 17 -2.83 14.37 -16.64
N LEU A 18 -2.94 15.36 -17.52
CA LEU A 18 -4.22 15.83 -18.05
C LEU A 18 -4.77 14.98 -19.22
N VAL A 19 -4.08 13.90 -19.61
CA VAL A 19 -4.53 13.01 -20.67
C VAL A 19 -5.85 12.34 -20.31
N PHE A 20 -5.93 11.70 -19.13
CA PHE A 20 -7.12 10.98 -18.71
C PHE A 20 -8.31 11.90 -18.39
N PRO A 21 -8.16 12.94 -17.55
CA PRO A 21 -9.22 13.88 -17.29
C PRO A 21 -9.72 14.55 -18.58
N GLY A 22 -8.78 14.96 -19.47
CA GLY A 22 -9.12 15.56 -20.75
C GLY A 22 -9.85 14.60 -21.68
N PHE A 23 -9.50 13.32 -21.70
CA PHE A 23 -10.21 12.31 -22.49
C PHE A 23 -11.65 12.14 -22.02
N PHE A 24 -11.88 12.01 -20.70
CA PHE A 24 -13.23 11.90 -20.16
C PHE A 24 -14.08 13.15 -20.45
N GLU A 25 -13.52 14.34 -20.24
CA GLU A 25 -14.21 15.59 -20.57
C GLU A 25 -14.55 15.64 -22.06
N LEU A 26 -13.61 15.27 -22.93
CA LEU A 26 -13.79 15.27 -24.39
C LEU A 26 -14.94 14.35 -24.80
N VAL A 27 -14.98 13.12 -24.30
CA VAL A 27 -16.05 12.15 -24.62
C VAL A 27 -17.42 12.71 -24.21
N VAL A 28 -17.54 13.21 -22.97
CA VAL A 28 -18.80 13.78 -22.48
C VAL A 28 -19.23 14.98 -23.32
N ARG A 29 -18.31 15.88 -23.67
CA ARG A 29 -18.62 17.08 -24.47
C ARG A 29 -19.00 16.74 -25.91
N VAL A 30 -18.34 15.77 -26.53
CA VAL A 30 -18.66 15.31 -27.89
C VAL A 30 -20.03 14.65 -27.93
N LEU A 31 -20.33 13.74 -27.01
CA LEU A 31 -21.65 13.10 -26.92
C LEU A 31 -22.75 14.14 -26.69
N TRP A 32 -22.49 15.11 -25.85
CA TRP A 32 -23.41 16.20 -25.58
C TRP A 32 -23.64 17.09 -26.80
N TRP A 33 -22.57 17.45 -27.51
CA TRP A 33 -22.66 18.23 -28.76
C TRP A 33 -23.52 17.51 -29.82
N ILE A 34 -23.29 16.20 -29.98
CA ILE A 34 -24.11 15.37 -30.90
C ILE A 34 -25.59 15.37 -30.46
N GLY A 35 -25.86 15.25 -29.16
CA GLY A 35 -27.21 15.29 -28.61
C GLY A 35 -27.93 16.62 -28.93
N ILE A 36 -27.27 17.76 -28.76
CA ILE A 36 -27.83 19.09 -29.07
C ILE A 36 -28.03 19.25 -30.56
N LEU A 37 -27.08 18.80 -31.39
CA LEU A 37 -27.19 18.84 -32.85
C LEU A 37 -28.40 18.04 -33.33
N THR A 38 -28.55 16.82 -32.78
CA THR A 38 -29.71 15.95 -33.09
C THR A 38 -31.03 16.62 -32.71
N LEU A 39 -31.12 17.19 -31.50
CA LEU A 39 -32.27 17.92 -31.01
C LEU A 39 -32.63 19.08 -31.95
N TYR A 40 -31.62 19.86 -32.33
CA TYR A 40 -31.80 21.00 -33.23
C TYR A 40 -32.32 20.57 -34.62
N LEU A 41 -31.71 19.56 -35.23
CA LEU A 41 -32.10 19.06 -36.58
C LEU A 41 -33.51 18.46 -36.61
N MET A 42 -33.88 17.70 -35.57
CA MET A 42 -35.20 17.05 -35.46
C MET A 42 -36.35 18.06 -35.24
N HIS A 43 -36.06 19.17 -34.55
CA HIS A 43 -37.12 20.11 -34.15
C HIS A 43 -37.03 21.47 -34.85
N ARG A 44 -36.15 21.65 -35.84
CA ARG A 44 -35.96 22.91 -36.57
C ARG A 44 -37.27 23.48 -37.14
N GLY A 45 -38.13 22.65 -37.67
CA GLY A 45 -39.41 23.07 -38.25
C GLY A 45 -40.51 23.39 -37.22
N LYS A 46 -40.31 23.07 -35.93
CA LYS A 46 -41.25 23.34 -34.85
C LYS A 46 -40.86 24.56 -33.99
N LEU A 47 -39.78 25.26 -34.36
CA LEU A 47 -39.28 26.45 -33.70
C LEU A 47 -39.90 27.76 -34.23
N ASP A 48 -40.85 27.67 -35.19
CA ASP A 48 -41.61 28.83 -35.70
C ASP A 48 -42.76 29.21 -34.76
N CYS A 49 -42.41 29.55 -33.51
CA CYS A 49 -43.36 29.93 -32.46
C CYS A 49 -42.93 31.24 -31.77
N ALA A 50 -43.84 31.82 -31.00
CA ALA A 50 -43.51 33.02 -30.22
C ALA A 50 -42.41 32.71 -29.22
N GLY A 51 -41.21 33.28 -29.42
CA GLY A 51 -39.99 32.96 -28.64
C GLY A 51 -39.11 31.88 -29.28
N GLY A 52 -39.51 31.21 -30.35
CA GLY A 52 -38.74 30.13 -31.01
C GLY A 52 -37.41 30.61 -31.59
N ALA A 53 -37.33 31.85 -32.06
CA ALA A 53 -36.09 32.46 -32.52
C ALA A 53 -35.03 32.57 -31.41
N LEU A 54 -35.43 32.89 -30.16
CA LEU A 54 -34.54 32.91 -29.01
C LEU A 54 -34.02 31.52 -28.66
N LEU A 55 -34.91 30.50 -28.69
CA LEU A 55 -34.54 29.11 -28.41
C LEU A 55 -33.63 28.54 -29.49
N SER A 56 -33.88 28.86 -30.77
CA SER A 56 -32.99 28.50 -31.86
C SER A 56 -31.60 29.14 -31.71
N SER A 57 -31.55 30.41 -31.39
CA SER A 57 -30.31 31.13 -31.13
C SER A 57 -29.56 30.55 -29.94
N TYR A 58 -30.27 30.14 -28.87
CA TYR A 58 -29.69 29.48 -27.72
C TYR A 58 -28.96 28.20 -28.13
N LEU A 59 -29.60 27.31 -28.88
CA LEU A 59 -28.98 26.04 -29.30
C LEU A 59 -27.80 26.26 -30.25
N ILE A 60 -27.90 27.23 -31.19
CA ILE A 60 -26.82 27.51 -32.14
C ILE A 60 -25.56 28.03 -31.38
N VAL A 61 -25.75 29.03 -30.52
CA VAL A 61 -24.62 29.58 -29.75
C VAL A 61 -24.04 28.55 -28.81
N LEU A 62 -24.87 27.69 -28.16
CA LEU A 62 -24.41 26.61 -27.33
C LEU A 62 -23.57 25.60 -28.14
N MET A 63 -23.98 25.24 -29.36
CA MET A 63 -23.20 24.34 -30.24
C MET A 63 -21.86 24.97 -30.63
N ILE A 64 -21.82 26.27 -30.93
CA ILE A 64 -20.56 26.98 -31.23
C ILE A 64 -19.65 27.00 -30.01
N LEU A 65 -20.18 27.35 -28.84
CA LEU A 65 -19.43 27.39 -27.59
C LEU A 65 -18.84 26.02 -27.24
N LEU A 66 -19.65 24.95 -27.33
CA LEU A 66 -19.20 23.58 -27.10
C LEU A 66 -18.13 23.14 -28.10
N ALA A 67 -18.25 23.52 -29.38
CA ALA A 67 -17.22 23.22 -30.39
C ALA A 67 -15.87 23.87 -30.02
N VAL A 68 -15.88 25.11 -29.55
CA VAL A 68 -14.65 25.81 -29.04
C VAL A 68 -14.06 25.10 -27.83
N VAL A 69 -14.91 24.65 -26.90
CA VAL A 69 -14.49 23.89 -25.71
C VAL A 69 -13.89 22.56 -26.14
N ILE A 70 -14.53 21.81 -27.03
CA ILE A 70 -14.05 20.53 -27.58
C ILE A 70 -12.67 20.71 -28.21
N CYS A 71 -12.50 21.74 -29.06
CA CYS A 71 -11.19 22.05 -29.67
C CYS A 71 -10.13 22.36 -28.62
N THR A 72 -10.47 23.13 -27.57
CA THR A 72 -9.53 23.49 -26.50
C THR A 72 -9.14 22.28 -25.66
N VAL A 73 -10.09 21.44 -25.26
CA VAL A 73 -9.84 20.19 -24.52
C VAL A 73 -9.00 19.23 -25.35
N SER A 74 -9.33 19.09 -26.66
CA SER A 74 -8.53 18.29 -27.59
C SER A 74 -7.07 18.79 -27.67
N ALA A 75 -6.87 20.10 -27.71
CA ALA A 75 -5.54 20.71 -27.71
C ALA A 75 -4.77 20.44 -26.39
N ILE A 76 -5.46 20.56 -25.24
CA ILE A 76 -4.90 20.21 -23.91
C ILE A 76 -4.44 18.75 -23.91
N MET A 77 -5.31 17.82 -24.32
CA MET A 77 -5.00 16.40 -24.38
C MET A 77 -3.81 16.11 -25.33
N CYS A 78 -3.83 16.65 -26.54
CA CYS A 78 -2.75 16.46 -27.51
C CYS A 78 -1.41 16.99 -27.00
N VAL A 79 -1.39 18.14 -26.33
CA VAL A 79 -0.15 18.70 -25.73
C VAL A 79 0.28 17.86 -24.53
N SER A 80 -0.65 17.40 -23.71
CA SER A 80 -0.37 16.53 -22.56
C SER A 80 0.26 15.18 -22.95
N MET A 81 -0.13 14.64 -24.11
CA MET A 81 0.41 13.38 -24.65
C MET A 81 1.84 13.50 -25.19
N ARG A 82 2.38 14.71 -25.34
CA ARG A 82 3.71 14.94 -25.94
C ARG A 82 4.83 14.84 -24.91
N GLY A 83 5.99 14.37 -25.33
CA GLY A 83 7.18 14.26 -24.49
C GLY A 83 7.15 13.09 -23.51
N THR A 84 8.15 13.06 -22.65
CA THR A 84 8.34 12.02 -21.63
C THR A 84 8.20 12.63 -20.23
N ILE A 85 8.22 11.80 -19.18
CA ILE A 85 8.21 12.28 -17.79
C ILE A 85 9.35 13.28 -17.55
N CYS A 86 10.55 12.99 -18.04
CA CYS A 86 11.75 13.82 -17.84
C CYS A 86 11.88 15.00 -18.81
N ASN A 87 11.13 15.02 -19.93
CA ASN A 87 11.18 16.08 -20.92
C ASN A 87 9.85 16.85 -21.02
N PRO A 88 9.66 17.95 -20.24
CA PRO A 88 8.49 18.79 -20.30
C PRO A 88 8.52 19.82 -21.43
N GLY A 89 9.64 19.93 -22.16
CA GLY A 89 9.83 20.94 -23.20
C GLY A 89 8.66 21.06 -24.18
N PRO A 90 8.16 19.94 -24.76
CA PRO A 90 7.01 19.95 -25.68
C PRO A 90 5.69 20.43 -25.07
N ARG A 91 5.59 20.49 -23.73
CA ARG A 91 4.37 20.86 -22.97
C ARG A 91 4.38 22.28 -22.39
N LYS A 92 5.34 23.14 -22.81
CA LYS A 92 5.47 24.53 -22.31
C LYS A 92 4.21 25.36 -22.50
N SER A 93 3.37 25.06 -23.52
CA SER A 93 2.11 25.77 -23.80
C SER A 93 0.94 25.35 -22.90
N MET A 94 1.09 24.33 -22.04
CA MET A 94 0.01 23.77 -21.23
C MET A 94 -0.66 24.81 -20.33
N SER A 95 0.10 25.60 -19.61
CA SER A 95 -0.44 26.65 -18.73
C SER A 95 -1.33 27.64 -19.48
N LYS A 96 -0.94 28.02 -20.71
CA LYS A 96 -1.73 28.94 -21.55
C LYS A 96 -3.06 28.32 -21.96
N LEU A 97 -3.05 27.04 -22.36
CA LEU A 97 -4.28 26.31 -22.75
C LEU A 97 -5.23 26.15 -21.55
N LEU A 98 -4.70 25.91 -20.36
CA LEU A 98 -5.51 25.83 -19.15
C LEU A 98 -6.14 27.17 -18.77
N TYR A 99 -5.43 28.28 -18.94
CA TYR A 99 -6.02 29.62 -18.74
C TYR A 99 -7.17 29.89 -19.76
N ILE A 100 -7.00 29.50 -21.04
CA ILE A 100 -8.03 29.61 -22.06
C ILE A 100 -9.25 28.74 -21.65
N ARG A 101 -9.02 27.50 -21.21
CA ARG A 101 -10.11 26.61 -20.77
C ARG A 101 -10.85 27.16 -19.57
N LEU A 102 -10.15 27.73 -18.61
CA LEU A 102 -10.76 28.40 -17.46
C LEU A 102 -11.55 29.65 -17.87
N ALA A 103 -11.03 30.44 -18.81
CA ALA A 103 -11.75 31.61 -19.33
C ALA A 103 -13.04 31.20 -20.06
N LEU A 104 -13.05 30.08 -20.79
CA LEU A 104 -14.24 29.55 -21.47
C LEU A 104 -15.30 29.04 -20.50
N PHE A 105 -14.94 28.70 -19.28
CA PHE A 105 -15.89 28.23 -18.27
C PHE A 105 -16.90 29.33 -17.88
N PHE A 106 -16.48 30.59 -17.90
CA PHE A 106 -17.34 31.73 -17.58
C PHE A 106 -18.49 31.89 -18.60
N PRO A 107 -18.24 31.98 -19.93
CA PRO A 107 -19.33 32.03 -20.91
C PRO A 107 -20.23 30.77 -20.92
N GLU A 108 -19.69 29.58 -20.58
CA GLU A 108 -20.52 28.38 -20.41
C GLU A 108 -21.56 28.57 -19.28
N MET A 109 -21.13 29.09 -18.12
CA MET A 109 -22.02 29.35 -16.99
C MET A 109 -23.08 30.41 -17.33
N VAL A 110 -22.65 31.52 -17.93
CA VAL A 110 -23.56 32.60 -18.34
C VAL A 110 -24.60 32.08 -19.32
N TRP A 111 -24.17 31.30 -20.32
CA TRP A 111 -25.08 30.80 -21.35
C TRP A 111 -26.09 29.77 -20.79
N ALA A 112 -25.64 28.87 -19.89
CA ALA A 112 -26.55 27.95 -19.21
C ALA A 112 -27.59 28.68 -18.34
N SER A 113 -27.19 29.79 -17.68
CA SER A 113 -28.08 30.62 -16.87
C SER A 113 -29.11 31.37 -17.73
N LEU A 114 -28.71 31.91 -18.87
CA LEU A 114 -29.61 32.56 -19.82
C LEU A 114 -30.62 31.56 -20.39
N GLY A 115 -30.21 30.34 -20.73
CA GLY A 115 -31.10 29.26 -21.15
C GLY A 115 -32.14 28.93 -20.09
N ALA A 116 -31.77 28.86 -18.83
CA ALA A 116 -32.68 28.64 -17.72
C ALA A 116 -33.70 29.78 -17.56
N ALA A 117 -33.24 31.04 -17.67
CA ALA A 117 -34.13 32.19 -17.61
C ALA A 117 -35.15 32.22 -18.76
N TRP A 118 -34.70 32.00 -20.00
CA TRP A 118 -35.61 32.01 -21.18
C TRP A 118 -36.64 30.89 -21.15
N VAL A 119 -36.29 29.73 -20.61
CA VAL A 119 -37.27 28.64 -20.41
C VAL A 119 -38.29 28.99 -19.32
N ALA A 120 -37.87 29.70 -18.27
CA ALA A 120 -38.74 30.12 -17.16
C ALA A 120 -39.74 31.20 -17.57
N ASP A 121 -39.41 32.06 -18.56
CA ASP A 121 -40.28 33.12 -19.07
C ASP A 121 -41.49 32.64 -19.92
N GLY A 122 -41.73 31.33 -19.99
CA GLY A 122 -42.97 30.75 -20.51
C GLY A 122 -43.12 30.81 -22.03
N VAL A 123 -42.19 30.24 -22.76
CA VAL A 123 -42.22 30.16 -24.22
C VAL A 123 -43.44 29.32 -24.69
N GLN A 124 -44.31 29.89 -25.55
CA GLN A 124 -45.48 29.22 -26.15
C GLN A 124 -45.09 28.44 -27.42
N CYS A 125 -44.28 27.40 -27.26
CA CYS A 125 -43.87 26.47 -28.33
C CYS A 125 -44.40 25.05 -28.09
N ASP A 126 -44.18 24.16 -29.05
CA ASP A 126 -44.51 22.74 -28.92
C ASP A 126 -43.87 22.16 -27.65
N ARG A 127 -44.66 21.49 -26.84
CA ARG A 127 -44.27 20.94 -25.53
C ARG A 127 -43.04 19.99 -25.61
N THR A 128 -42.90 19.29 -26.72
CA THR A 128 -41.74 18.40 -26.99
C THR A 128 -40.46 19.18 -27.17
N VAL A 129 -40.48 20.34 -27.83
CA VAL A 129 -39.33 21.22 -28.04
C VAL A 129 -38.93 21.87 -26.74
N VAL A 130 -39.89 22.41 -25.98
CA VAL A 130 -39.63 23.03 -24.66
C VAL A 130 -39.00 22.04 -23.69
N ASN A 131 -39.56 20.82 -23.61
CA ASN A 131 -38.99 19.77 -22.76
C ASN A 131 -37.54 19.37 -23.19
N GLY A 132 -37.25 19.33 -24.49
CA GLY A 132 -35.93 19.08 -25.02
C GLY A 132 -34.93 20.17 -24.61
N ILE A 133 -35.36 21.44 -24.62
CA ILE A 133 -34.50 22.54 -24.20
C ILE A 133 -34.31 22.59 -22.67
N ILE A 134 -35.35 22.27 -21.90
CA ILE A 134 -35.25 22.09 -20.45
C ILE A 134 -34.19 20.99 -20.14
N ALA A 135 -34.31 19.85 -20.83
CA ALA A 135 -33.31 18.77 -20.68
C ALA A 135 -31.89 19.27 -21.03
N THR A 136 -31.75 20.07 -22.10
CA THR A 136 -30.48 20.66 -22.52
C THR A 136 -29.87 21.56 -21.41
N VAL A 137 -30.69 22.42 -20.81
CA VAL A 137 -30.26 23.30 -19.71
C VAL A 137 -29.85 22.49 -18.48
N VAL A 138 -30.68 21.53 -18.09
CA VAL A 138 -30.38 20.65 -16.91
C VAL A 138 -29.06 19.88 -17.11
N VAL A 139 -28.89 19.28 -18.28
CA VAL A 139 -27.65 18.54 -18.59
C VAL A 139 -26.43 19.47 -18.64
N SER A 140 -26.58 20.70 -19.16
CA SER A 140 -25.51 21.70 -19.14
C SER A 140 -25.06 22.01 -17.70
N TRP A 141 -25.99 22.20 -16.77
CA TRP A 141 -25.67 22.43 -15.36
C TRP A 141 -25.03 21.21 -14.68
N ILE A 142 -25.49 20.00 -15.01
CA ILE A 142 -24.87 18.76 -14.51
C ILE A 142 -23.41 18.67 -14.99
N ILE A 143 -23.15 18.95 -16.27
CA ILE A 143 -21.79 18.93 -16.83
C ILE A 143 -20.90 20.00 -16.19
N ILE A 144 -21.45 21.22 -15.98
CA ILE A 144 -20.73 22.30 -15.29
C ILE A 144 -20.38 21.88 -13.87
N ALA A 145 -21.33 21.34 -13.10
CA ALA A 145 -21.10 20.85 -11.74
C ALA A 145 -20.05 19.72 -11.71
N ALA A 146 -20.16 18.75 -12.62
CA ALA A 146 -19.18 17.68 -12.75
C ALA A 146 -17.78 18.20 -13.11
N THR A 147 -17.68 19.23 -13.95
CA THR A 147 -16.41 19.89 -14.30
C THR A 147 -15.79 20.58 -13.08
N VAL A 148 -16.59 21.29 -12.27
CA VAL A 148 -16.12 21.92 -11.02
C VAL A 148 -15.61 20.87 -10.04
N VAL A 149 -16.37 19.79 -9.82
CA VAL A 149 -15.96 18.69 -8.96
C VAL A 149 -14.66 18.07 -9.47
N SER A 150 -14.54 17.83 -10.78
CA SER A 150 -13.32 17.31 -11.40
C SER A 150 -12.11 18.24 -11.19
N ILE A 151 -12.30 19.56 -11.32
CA ILE A 151 -11.23 20.53 -11.06
C ILE A 151 -10.81 20.48 -9.59
N ILE A 152 -11.76 20.41 -8.65
CA ILE A 152 -11.45 20.30 -7.21
C ILE A 152 -10.64 19.03 -6.93
N ILE A 153 -11.05 17.90 -7.47
CA ILE A 153 -10.36 16.61 -7.30
C ILE A 153 -8.96 16.63 -7.91
N VAL A 154 -8.84 17.13 -9.15
CA VAL A 154 -7.59 17.10 -9.91
C VAL A 154 -6.58 18.10 -9.35
N PHE A 155 -6.98 19.31 -9.00
CA PHE A 155 -6.08 20.36 -8.54
C PHE A 155 -6.02 20.50 -7.02
N ASP A 156 -6.98 19.91 -6.29
CA ASP A 156 -7.07 20.01 -4.82
C ASP A 156 -6.84 21.44 -4.29
N PRO A 157 -7.70 22.42 -4.62
CA PRO A 157 -7.52 23.80 -4.23
C PRO A 157 -7.63 24.03 -2.72
N LEU A 158 -8.24 23.08 -1.99
CA LEU A 158 -8.42 23.09 -0.54
C LEU A 158 -7.28 22.36 0.18
N GLY A 159 -6.44 21.62 -0.55
CA GLY A 159 -5.26 20.96 -0.01
C GLY A 159 -4.27 21.99 0.56
N GLY A 160 -3.53 21.58 1.59
CA GLY A 160 -2.67 22.46 2.39
C GLY A 160 -1.78 23.39 1.57
N LYS A 161 -1.49 24.54 2.12
CA LYS A 161 -0.67 25.59 1.52
C LYS A 161 0.72 25.05 1.16
N MET A 162 0.93 24.64 -0.08
CA MET A 162 2.30 24.54 -0.60
C MET A 162 2.94 25.94 -0.54
N ALA A 163 4.14 26.03 0.01
CA ALA A 163 4.84 27.28 0.15
C ALA A 163 4.89 28.04 -1.18
N PRO A 164 4.70 29.37 -1.20
CA PRO A 164 4.80 30.15 -2.41
C PRO A 164 6.21 29.98 -3.01
N TYR A 165 6.29 29.81 -4.33
CA TYR A 165 7.55 29.79 -5.06
C TYR A 165 8.22 31.15 -4.89
N SER A 166 9.12 31.25 -3.93
CA SER A 166 9.96 32.46 -3.75
C SER A 166 11.20 32.32 -4.62
N SER A 167 11.30 33.14 -5.64
CA SER A 167 12.52 33.35 -6.42
C SER A 167 13.57 34.20 -5.68
N ALA A 168 13.41 34.39 -4.37
CA ALA A 168 14.32 35.18 -3.55
C ALA A 168 15.53 34.33 -3.11
N GLY A 169 16.70 34.90 -3.28
CA GLY A 169 18.00 34.35 -2.91
C GLY A 169 18.14 34.06 -1.39
N PRO A 170 19.28 33.49 -0.99
CA PRO A 170 19.47 32.92 0.34
C PRO A 170 19.52 34.01 1.41
N SER A 171 18.47 34.13 2.19
CA SER A 171 18.50 34.82 3.47
C SER A 171 18.31 33.79 4.59
N HIS A 172 19.11 33.91 5.63
CA HIS A 172 19.12 33.12 6.84
C HIS A 172 17.69 32.85 7.36
N LEU A 173 17.29 31.60 7.42
CA LEU A 173 16.07 31.14 8.09
C LEU A 173 16.48 30.33 9.33
N ASP A 174 15.98 30.77 10.48
CA ASP A 174 16.18 30.11 11.77
C ASP A 174 15.60 28.67 11.78
N SER A 175 16.30 27.77 12.46
CA SER A 175 16.03 26.33 12.47
C SER A 175 14.66 25.91 13.05
N HIS A 176 13.95 26.80 13.72
CA HIS A 176 12.63 26.52 14.32
C HIS A 176 11.48 26.62 13.31
N ASP A 177 11.59 27.45 12.27
CA ASP A 177 10.56 27.56 11.23
C ASP A 177 10.61 26.43 10.21
N SER A 178 11.75 25.77 10.06
CA SER A 178 11.95 24.67 9.11
C SER A 178 11.11 23.45 9.46
N SER A 179 10.90 23.16 10.74
CA SER A 179 10.13 21.98 11.19
C SER A 179 8.62 22.16 11.00
N GLN A 180 8.11 23.39 11.21
CA GLN A 180 6.70 23.69 10.95
C GLN A 180 6.38 23.72 9.46
N LEU A 181 7.30 24.22 8.63
CA LEU A 181 7.16 24.21 7.17
C LEU A 181 7.18 22.78 6.61
N LEU A 182 8.06 21.93 7.15
CA LEU A 182 8.16 20.53 6.75
C LEU A 182 6.91 19.73 7.13
N ASN A 183 6.35 19.97 8.33
CA ASN A 183 5.10 19.34 8.77
C ASN A 183 3.90 19.82 7.95
N GLY A 184 3.84 21.10 7.60
CA GLY A 184 2.81 21.64 6.71
C GLY A 184 2.86 21.06 5.29
N LEU A 185 4.07 20.83 4.75
CA LEU A 185 4.29 20.17 3.46
C LEU A 185 3.90 18.69 3.48
N LYS A 186 4.22 17.97 4.56
CA LYS A 186 3.82 16.59 4.77
C LYS A 186 2.30 16.44 4.77
N THR A 187 1.60 17.23 5.57
CA THR A 187 0.14 17.18 5.68
C THR A 187 -0.57 17.50 4.36
N ALA A 188 -0.04 18.46 3.57
CA ALA A 188 -0.60 18.80 2.28
C ALA A 188 -0.40 17.71 1.23
N ALA A 189 0.76 17.09 1.20
CA ALA A 189 1.05 15.99 0.27
C ALA A 189 0.19 14.76 0.59
N THR A 190 0.00 14.44 1.86
CA THR A 190 -0.81 13.33 2.34
C THR A 190 -2.26 13.44 1.90
N SER A 191 -2.89 14.60 2.06
CA SER A 191 -4.31 14.80 1.69
C SER A 191 -4.55 14.62 0.19
N VAL A 192 -3.62 15.08 -0.67
CA VAL A 192 -3.71 14.93 -2.13
C VAL A 192 -3.63 13.46 -2.54
N TRP A 193 -2.71 12.71 -1.95
CA TRP A 193 -2.56 11.29 -2.22
C TRP A 193 -3.78 10.49 -1.76
N GLU A 194 -4.24 10.74 -0.56
CA GLU A 194 -5.39 10.08 0.03
C GLU A 194 -6.65 10.28 -0.81
N THR A 195 -6.94 11.53 -1.21
CA THR A 195 -8.12 11.86 -2.02
C THR A 195 -8.08 11.19 -3.39
N ARG A 196 -6.91 11.19 -4.05
CA ARG A 196 -6.76 10.59 -5.38
C ARG A 196 -6.81 9.08 -5.35
N ILE A 197 -6.21 8.45 -4.34
CA ILE A 197 -6.27 7.00 -4.18
C ILE A 197 -7.67 6.56 -3.82
N LYS A 198 -8.37 7.25 -2.93
CA LYS A 198 -9.79 6.97 -2.65
C LYS A 198 -10.65 7.06 -3.92
N LEU A 199 -10.35 7.99 -4.81
CA LEU A 199 -11.06 8.12 -6.08
C LEU A 199 -10.72 7.00 -7.08
N LEU A 200 -9.44 6.67 -7.24
CA LEU A 200 -8.97 5.59 -8.13
C LEU A 200 -9.40 4.21 -7.64
N CYS A 201 -9.42 4.01 -6.32
CA CYS A 201 -9.77 2.73 -5.70
C CYS A 201 -11.28 2.56 -5.46
N CYS A 202 -12.12 3.58 -5.70
CA CYS A 202 -13.56 3.43 -5.57
C CYS A 202 -14.14 2.35 -6.50
N CYS A 203 -13.41 2.03 -7.59
CA CYS A 203 -13.78 0.99 -8.58
C CYS A 203 -13.01 -0.33 -8.39
N ILE A 204 -11.91 -0.36 -7.62
CA ILE A 204 -10.98 -1.50 -7.58
C ILE A 204 -11.11 -2.34 -6.30
N GLY A 205 -11.66 -1.80 -5.21
CA GLY A 205 -11.77 -2.52 -3.95
C GLY A 205 -13.09 -2.28 -3.25
N LYS A 206 -13.87 -3.34 -3.06
CA LYS A 206 -15.04 -3.32 -2.18
C LYS A 206 -14.66 -3.34 -0.70
N ASP A 207 -13.39 -3.61 -0.37
CA ASP A 207 -12.93 -3.87 0.99
C ASP A 207 -12.27 -2.63 1.58
N ASP A 208 -12.78 -2.18 2.74
CA ASP A 208 -12.27 -1.01 3.45
C ASP A 208 -10.80 -1.18 3.88
N HIS A 209 -10.34 -2.40 4.15
CA HIS A 209 -8.95 -2.70 4.48
C HIS A 209 -7.97 -2.44 3.32
N THR A 210 -8.36 -2.78 2.10
CA THR A 210 -7.56 -2.48 0.91
C THR A 210 -7.41 -0.96 0.70
N ARG A 211 -8.47 -0.20 0.98
CA ARG A 211 -8.44 1.28 0.92
C ARG A 211 -7.50 1.87 1.97
N VAL A 212 -7.55 1.38 3.21
CA VAL A 212 -6.67 1.85 4.29
C VAL A 212 -5.22 1.52 3.96
N ALA A 213 -4.91 0.31 3.49
CA ALA A 213 -3.57 -0.09 3.09
C ALA A 213 -3.02 0.78 1.95
N PHE A 214 -3.83 1.07 0.94
CA PHE A 214 -3.44 1.98 -0.16
C PHE A 214 -3.22 3.42 0.31
N SER A 215 -4.08 3.92 1.20
CA SER A 215 -3.93 5.27 1.76
C SER A 215 -2.63 5.40 2.54
N SER A 216 -2.31 4.44 3.39
CA SER A 216 -1.07 4.41 4.19
C SER A 216 0.18 4.28 3.32
N THR A 217 0.12 3.45 2.29
CA THR A 217 1.22 3.32 1.31
C THR A 217 1.44 4.63 0.55
N ALA A 218 0.36 5.30 0.18
CA ALA A 218 0.43 6.59 -0.50
C ALA A 218 1.06 7.68 0.38
N GLU A 219 0.70 7.71 1.65
CA GLU A 219 1.27 8.63 2.61
C GLU A 219 2.78 8.39 2.80
N LEU A 220 3.19 7.13 2.93
CA LEU A 220 4.60 6.77 2.99
C LEU A 220 5.36 7.29 1.76
N PHE A 221 4.89 6.95 0.57
CA PHE A 221 5.55 7.39 -0.66
C PHE A 221 5.57 8.91 -0.78
N SER A 222 4.48 9.59 -0.41
CA SER A 222 4.42 11.05 -0.41
C SER A 222 5.49 11.66 0.51
N THR A 223 5.62 11.14 1.73
CA THR A 223 6.61 11.61 2.70
C THR A 223 8.04 11.33 2.22
N TYR A 224 8.28 10.13 1.71
CA TYR A 224 9.61 9.69 1.32
C TYR A 224 10.13 10.35 0.05
N PHE A 225 9.22 10.71 -0.89
CA PHE A 225 9.55 11.41 -2.12
C PHE A 225 9.36 12.94 -2.04
N SER A 226 9.06 13.48 -0.85
CA SER A 226 8.85 14.93 -0.65
C SER A 226 10.06 15.79 -1.02
N ASP A 227 11.27 15.24 -0.98
CA ASP A 227 12.54 15.87 -1.39
C ASP A 227 12.81 15.80 -2.89
N THR A 228 11.99 15.06 -3.65
CA THR A 228 12.10 14.95 -5.11
C THR A 228 11.10 15.86 -5.81
N ASP A 229 11.40 16.22 -7.04
CA ASP A 229 10.49 16.98 -7.89
C ASP A 229 9.41 16.10 -8.56
N LEU A 230 9.29 14.82 -8.16
CA LEU A 230 8.30 13.92 -8.73
C LEU A 230 6.90 14.21 -8.19
N VAL A 231 5.91 14.15 -9.08
CA VAL A 231 4.50 14.14 -8.67
C VAL A 231 4.03 12.69 -8.44
N PRO A 232 2.93 12.49 -7.70
CA PRO A 232 2.41 11.15 -7.39
C PRO A 232 2.26 10.21 -8.59
N SER A 233 1.82 10.74 -9.73
CA SER A 233 1.64 9.98 -10.97
C SER A 233 2.97 9.53 -11.61
N ASP A 234 4.07 10.27 -11.41
CA ASP A 234 5.41 9.87 -11.85
C ASP A 234 5.90 8.67 -11.05
N ILE A 235 5.65 8.68 -9.74
CA ILE A 235 5.98 7.55 -8.86
C ILE A 235 5.17 6.31 -9.25
N ALA A 236 3.86 6.49 -9.50
CA ALA A 236 3.00 5.39 -9.96
C ALA A 236 3.49 4.80 -11.30
N ALA A 237 3.89 5.65 -12.25
CA ALA A 237 4.48 5.22 -13.52
C ALA A 237 5.81 4.48 -13.29
N GLY A 238 6.67 4.96 -12.39
CA GLY A 238 7.91 4.32 -12.02
C GLY A 238 7.71 2.95 -11.37
N LEU A 239 6.72 2.83 -10.47
CA LEU A 239 6.34 1.54 -9.86
C LEU A 239 5.82 0.55 -10.90
N ALA A 240 4.98 1.00 -11.84
CA ALA A 240 4.48 0.15 -12.93
C ALA A 240 5.60 -0.38 -13.83
N LEU A 241 6.59 0.47 -14.14
CA LEU A 241 7.79 0.06 -14.90
C LEU A 241 8.64 -0.94 -14.12
N LEU A 242 8.89 -0.68 -12.83
CA LEU A 242 9.65 -1.60 -11.98
C LEU A 242 8.98 -2.95 -11.82
N HIS A 243 7.65 -2.97 -11.67
CA HIS A 243 6.90 -4.22 -11.58
C HIS A 243 7.09 -5.08 -12.83
N GLN A 244 6.91 -4.48 -14.02
CA GLN A 244 7.11 -5.17 -15.30
C GLN A 244 8.57 -5.64 -15.47
N GLN A 245 9.54 -4.86 -15.04
CA GLN A 245 10.97 -5.21 -15.09
C GLN A 245 11.29 -6.39 -14.18
N GLN A 246 10.76 -6.41 -12.95
CA GLN A 246 10.95 -7.52 -12.00
C GLN A 246 10.34 -8.82 -12.51
N ASP A 247 9.14 -8.77 -13.08
CA ASP A 247 8.49 -9.94 -13.67
C ASP A 247 9.25 -10.44 -14.91
N ASN A 248 9.81 -9.54 -15.72
CA ASN A 248 10.64 -9.92 -16.87
C ASN A 248 11.92 -10.65 -16.44
N ILE A 249 12.61 -10.15 -15.41
CA ILE A 249 13.81 -10.78 -14.87
C ILE A 249 13.45 -12.18 -14.33
N ARG A 250 12.35 -12.29 -13.59
CA ARG A 250 11.87 -13.57 -13.04
C ARG A 250 11.52 -14.58 -14.13
N ASN A 251 10.87 -14.14 -15.21
CA ASN A 251 10.48 -15.03 -16.31
C ASN A 251 11.67 -15.47 -17.18
N ASN A 252 12.74 -14.67 -17.24
CA ASN A 252 13.96 -14.97 -18.00
C ASN A 252 15.01 -15.74 -17.17
N GLN A 253 14.88 -15.78 -15.85
CA GLN A 253 15.62 -16.72 -15.03
C GLN A 253 14.98 -18.08 -15.30
N GLU A 254 15.74 -19.00 -15.94
CA GLU A 254 15.33 -20.41 -16.00
C GLU A 254 14.87 -20.85 -14.63
N PRO A 255 13.78 -21.65 -14.54
CA PRO A 255 13.35 -22.20 -13.27
C PRO A 255 14.59 -22.82 -12.64
N ALA A 256 15.08 -22.21 -11.57
CA ALA A 256 16.18 -22.78 -10.80
C ALA A 256 15.77 -24.22 -10.63
N GLN A 257 16.58 -25.16 -11.16
CA GLN A 257 16.31 -26.59 -11.03
C GLN A 257 15.88 -26.78 -9.60
N VAL A 258 14.60 -27.11 -9.43
CA VAL A 258 14.09 -27.49 -8.12
C VAL A 258 15.01 -28.63 -7.75
N VAL A 259 15.99 -28.37 -6.91
CA VAL A 259 16.79 -29.42 -6.31
C VAL A 259 15.77 -30.12 -5.44
N CYS A 260 15.15 -31.14 -6.03
CA CYS A 260 14.34 -32.08 -5.30
C CYS A 260 15.32 -32.71 -4.32
N HIS A 261 15.41 -32.14 -3.12
CA HIS A 261 16.07 -32.79 -2.02
C HIS A 261 15.35 -34.13 -1.88
N ALA A 262 16.13 -35.20 -1.81
CA ALA A 262 15.57 -36.55 -1.67
C ALA A 262 14.56 -36.55 -0.52
N PRO A 263 13.33 -37.04 -0.72
CA PRO A 263 12.33 -37.08 0.35
C PRO A 263 12.91 -37.80 1.56
N GLY A 264 12.94 -37.13 2.71
CA GLY A 264 13.49 -37.67 3.97
C GLY A 264 14.81 -37.03 4.42
N SER A 265 15.28 -35.90 3.87
CA SER A 265 16.39 -35.15 4.45
C SER A 265 16.00 -34.60 5.83
N SER A 266 16.92 -34.63 6.79
CA SER A 266 16.70 -34.05 8.15
C SER A 266 16.22 -32.60 8.10
N GLN A 267 16.60 -31.84 7.09
CA GLN A 267 16.22 -30.45 6.89
C GLN A 267 14.78 -30.30 6.43
N GLU A 268 14.26 -31.24 5.67
CA GLU A 268 12.86 -31.23 5.23
C GLU A 268 11.91 -31.63 6.35
N ALA A 269 12.31 -32.62 7.17
CA ALA A 269 11.57 -33.01 8.38
C ALA A 269 11.50 -31.84 9.42
N ASP A 270 12.57 -31.05 9.57
CA ASP A 270 12.58 -29.84 10.40
C ASP A 270 11.62 -28.78 9.83
N LEU A 271 11.60 -28.58 8.52
CA LEU A 271 10.68 -27.67 7.85
C LEU A 271 9.22 -28.06 8.07
N ASP A 272 8.89 -29.35 7.91
CA ASP A 272 7.52 -29.84 8.09
C ASP A 272 7.03 -29.68 9.54
N ALA A 273 7.88 -29.97 10.51
CA ALA A 273 7.57 -29.77 11.92
C ALA A 273 7.34 -28.30 12.27
N GLU A 274 8.17 -27.40 11.72
CA GLU A 274 8.00 -25.97 11.98
C GLU A 274 6.82 -25.38 11.21
N LEU A 275 6.46 -25.88 10.03
CA LEU A 275 5.25 -25.48 9.31
C LEU A 275 3.98 -25.86 10.07
N GLU A 276 3.93 -27.06 10.66
CA GLU A 276 2.81 -27.49 11.50
C GLU A 276 2.68 -26.60 12.74
N ASN A 277 3.80 -26.25 13.37
CA ASN A 277 3.81 -25.30 14.49
C ASN A 277 3.36 -23.90 14.05
N CYS A 278 3.85 -23.39 12.91
CA CYS A 278 3.42 -22.11 12.37
C CYS A 278 1.92 -22.10 12.08
N HIS A 279 1.38 -23.16 11.47
CA HIS A 279 -0.05 -23.31 11.19
C HIS A 279 -0.89 -23.24 12.48
N HIS A 280 -0.45 -23.98 13.51
CA HIS A 280 -1.12 -23.98 14.81
C HIS A 280 -1.07 -22.61 15.50
N TYR A 281 0.11 -22.01 15.62
CA TYR A 281 0.31 -20.77 16.36
C TYR A 281 -0.13 -19.50 15.61
N MET A 282 -0.27 -19.56 14.28
CA MET A 282 -0.85 -18.43 13.52
C MET A 282 -2.27 -18.10 13.94
N GLN A 283 -3.03 -19.09 14.41
CA GLN A 283 -4.39 -18.87 14.91
C GLN A 283 -4.40 -17.92 16.12
N PHE A 284 -3.41 -18.03 17.02
CA PHE A 284 -3.29 -17.13 18.18
C PHE A 284 -2.87 -15.72 17.76
N ALA A 285 -1.94 -15.60 16.82
CA ALA A 285 -1.52 -14.31 16.28
C ALA A 285 -2.68 -13.59 15.57
N ALA A 286 -3.50 -14.33 14.82
CA ALA A 286 -4.70 -13.79 14.16
C ALA A 286 -5.80 -13.44 15.19
N ALA A 287 -5.99 -14.27 16.22
CA ALA A 287 -6.98 -14.03 17.28
C ALA A 287 -6.73 -12.72 18.03
N ALA A 288 -5.46 -12.34 18.22
CA ALA A 288 -5.09 -11.09 18.89
C ALA A 288 -5.65 -9.83 18.21
N TYR A 289 -6.03 -9.87 16.93
CA TYR A 289 -6.70 -8.76 16.23
C TYR A 289 -8.17 -8.59 16.62
N GLY A 290 -8.78 -9.60 17.24
CA GLY A 290 -10.13 -9.54 17.74
C GLY A 290 -11.23 -9.58 16.67
N TRP A 291 -12.41 -9.01 16.98
CA TRP A 291 -13.61 -9.11 16.15
C TRP A 291 -13.50 -8.52 14.73
N PRO A 292 -12.71 -7.44 14.45
CA PRO A 292 -12.66 -6.90 13.10
C PRO A 292 -12.14 -7.93 12.09
N LEU A 293 -11.02 -8.60 12.39
CA LEU A 293 -10.45 -9.64 11.54
C LEU A 293 -11.37 -10.88 11.47
N TYR A 294 -12.02 -11.24 12.57
CA TYR A 294 -12.94 -12.37 12.61
C TYR A 294 -14.16 -12.17 11.70
N ILE A 295 -14.79 -10.97 11.74
CA ILE A 295 -15.91 -10.64 10.85
C ILE A 295 -15.45 -10.59 9.40
N TYR A 296 -14.28 -10.00 9.12
CA TYR A 296 -13.72 -9.97 7.79
C TYR A 296 -13.56 -11.37 7.19
N ARG A 297 -13.11 -12.35 7.99
CA ARG A 297 -12.99 -13.74 7.56
C ARG A 297 -14.34 -14.46 7.44
N ASN A 298 -15.34 -14.04 8.19
CA ASN A 298 -16.67 -14.67 8.26
C ASN A 298 -17.79 -13.66 7.99
N PRO A 299 -17.87 -13.04 6.79
CA PRO A 299 -18.73 -11.87 6.54
C PRO A 299 -20.22 -12.18 6.69
N LEU A 300 -20.65 -13.43 6.42
CA LEU A 300 -22.06 -13.83 6.48
C LEU A 300 -22.51 -14.34 7.87
N THR A 301 -21.62 -14.95 8.63
CA THR A 301 -21.96 -15.65 9.87
C THR A 301 -21.27 -15.07 11.11
N GLY A 302 -20.21 -14.28 10.91
CA GLY A 302 -19.36 -13.80 12.00
C GLY A 302 -20.10 -12.95 13.02
N LEU A 303 -20.92 -12.00 12.56
CA LEU A 303 -21.75 -11.16 13.44
C LEU A 303 -22.74 -11.97 14.28
N CYS A 304 -23.39 -12.98 13.68
CA CYS A 304 -24.34 -13.83 14.38
C CYS A 304 -23.67 -14.71 15.43
N ARG A 305 -22.46 -15.21 15.14
CA ARG A 305 -21.72 -16.05 16.09
C ARG A 305 -21.20 -15.24 17.27
N ILE A 306 -20.59 -14.08 17.03
CA ILE A 306 -20.13 -13.20 18.10
C ILE A 306 -21.31 -12.66 18.90
N GLY A 307 -22.44 -12.33 18.25
CA GLY A 307 -23.64 -11.79 18.90
C GLY A 307 -24.22 -12.72 19.96
N GLY A 308 -24.10 -14.04 19.81
CA GLY A 308 -24.48 -15.02 20.83
C GLY A 308 -23.64 -14.92 22.10
N ASP A 309 -22.39 -14.53 22.02
CA ASP A 309 -21.46 -14.43 23.16
C ASP A 309 -21.46 -13.03 23.79
N CYS A 310 -21.81 -11.99 23.06
CA CYS A 310 -21.91 -10.61 23.56
C CYS A 310 -22.95 -10.48 24.70
N CYS A 311 -23.96 -11.35 24.73
CA CYS A 311 -25.04 -11.33 25.73
C CYS A 311 -24.74 -12.19 26.98
N ARG A 312 -23.61 -12.92 27.01
CA ARG A 312 -23.23 -13.69 28.18
C ARG A 312 -22.73 -12.78 29.28
N SER A 313 -23.30 -12.94 30.48
CA SER A 313 -22.84 -12.25 31.69
C SER A 313 -21.38 -12.58 31.95
N ARG A 314 -20.55 -11.56 32.15
CA ARG A 314 -19.14 -11.71 32.55
C ARG A 314 -19.09 -12.38 33.92
N THR A 315 -18.54 -13.56 34.00
CA THR A 315 -18.08 -14.12 35.28
C THR A 315 -16.72 -13.48 35.57
N THR A 316 -16.56 -12.98 36.79
CA THR A 316 -15.56 -11.98 37.24
C THR A 316 -14.14 -12.48 37.41
N ASP A 317 -13.74 -13.61 36.81
CA ASP A 317 -12.47 -14.28 37.14
C ASP A 317 -11.30 -13.93 36.25
N TYR A 318 -11.45 -12.96 35.33
CA TYR A 318 -10.37 -12.58 34.39
C TYR A 318 -10.05 -11.10 34.45
N ASP A 319 -8.79 -10.79 34.57
CA ASP A 319 -8.27 -9.42 34.51
C ASP A 319 -8.24 -8.90 33.07
N LEU A 320 -9.43 -8.62 32.52
CA LEU A 320 -9.59 -7.98 31.21
C LEU A 320 -9.22 -6.50 31.33
N VAL A 321 -7.98 -6.18 30.98
CA VAL A 321 -7.48 -4.80 30.99
C VAL A 321 -7.83 -4.14 29.65
N GLY A 322 -8.75 -3.16 29.67
CA GLY A 322 -9.12 -2.28 28.56
C GLY A 322 -10.38 -2.72 27.79
N GLY A 323 -11.35 -1.93 27.77
CA GLY A 323 -12.41 -1.51 26.86
C GLY A 323 -13.22 -2.50 26.03
N ASP A 324 -13.25 -3.81 26.28
CA ASP A 324 -14.16 -4.72 25.58
C ASP A 324 -15.55 -4.72 26.24
N GLN A 325 -16.27 -3.59 26.09
CA GLN A 325 -17.56 -3.39 26.73
C GLN A 325 -18.64 -4.40 26.30
N LEU A 326 -18.52 -4.94 25.08
CA LEU A 326 -19.52 -5.82 24.48
C LEU A 326 -19.07 -7.29 24.39
N ASN A 327 -17.93 -7.67 24.96
CA ASN A 327 -17.32 -9.00 24.85
C ASN A 327 -17.06 -9.48 23.39
N CYS A 328 -17.15 -8.58 22.41
CA CYS A 328 -16.99 -8.93 21.00
C CYS A 328 -15.56 -9.36 20.65
N HIS A 329 -14.56 -8.69 21.23
CA HIS A 329 -13.16 -9.08 21.05
C HIS A 329 -12.90 -10.44 21.65
N PHE A 330 -13.31 -10.66 22.87
CA PHE A 330 -13.07 -11.92 23.54
C PHE A 330 -13.83 -13.09 22.89
N GLY A 331 -15.09 -12.89 22.51
CA GLY A 331 -15.87 -13.89 21.77
C GLY A 331 -15.18 -14.30 20.45
N SER A 332 -14.63 -13.33 19.70
CA SER A 332 -13.88 -13.62 18.47
C SER A 332 -12.60 -14.40 18.72
N ILE A 333 -11.90 -14.14 19.83
CA ILE A 333 -10.69 -14.87 20.24
C ILE A 333 -11.03 -16.34 20.52
N LEU A 334 -12.10 -16.62 21.29
CA LEU A 334 -12.56 -17.97 21.57
C LEU A 334 -12.86 -18.75 20.28
N HIS A 335 -13.61 -18.13 19.35
CA HIS A 335 -13.95 -18.78 18.07
C HIS A 335 -12.75 -19.00 17.16
N THR A 336 -11.74 -18.14 17.21
CA THR A 336 -10.55 -18.25 16.37
C THR A 336 -9.59 -19.30 16.90
N THR A 337 -9.33 -19.33 18.21
CA THR A 337 -8.39 -20.26 18.85
C THR A 337 -8.99 -21.64 19.13
N GLY A 338 -10.32 -21.69 19.28
CA GLY A 338 -11.02 -22.91 19.72
C GLY A 338 -10.75 -23.29 21.18
N LEU A 339 -10.17 -22.38 21.96
CA LEU A 339 -9.94 -22.54 23.40
C LEU A 339 -11.20 -22.24 24.21
N GLN A 340 -11.24 -22.74 25.43
CA GLN A 340 -12.30 -22.43 26.38
C GLN A 340 -11.96 -21.17 27.17
N TYR A 341 -12.97 -20.54 27.75
CA TYR A 341 -12.82 -19.33 28.54
C TYR A 341 -11.80 -19.49 29.69
N ARG A 342 -11.78 -20.63 30.35
CA ARG A 342 -10.88 -20.98 31.46
C ARG A 342 -9.40 -21.14 31.08
N ASP A 343 -9.12 -21.26 29.78
CA ASP A 343 -7.75 -21.47 29.29
C ASP A 343 -6.99 -20.13 29.14
N PHE A 344 -7.69 -18.99 29.28
CA PHE A 344 -7.08 -17.68 29.22
C PHE A 344 -6.69 -17.18 30.61
N ILE A 345 -5.43 -16.76 30.72
CA ILE A 345 -4.85 -16.18 31.96
C ILE A 345 -5.01 -14.66 31.96
N HIS A 346 -4.76 -14.03 30.80
CA HIS A 346 -4.83 -12.58 30.66
C HIS A 346 -5.18 -12.20 29.23
N VAL A 347 -6.00 -11.14 29.07
CA VAL A 347 -6.31 -10.57 27.75
C VAL A 347 -6.33 -9.05 27.89
N SER A 348 -5.45 -8.36 27.19
CA SER A 348 -5.37 -6.90 27.16
C SER A 348 -5.88 -6.38 25.81
N PHE A 349 -6.77 -5.39 25.85
CA PHE A 349 -7.23 -4.64 24.69
C PHE A 349 -6.70 -3.20 24.68
N HIS A 350 -5.73 -2.90 25.55
CA HIS A 350 -5.14 -1.58 25.70
C HIS A 350 -4.35 -1.24 24.43
N ASP A 351 -4.75 -0.18 23.73
CA ASP A 351 -4.21 0.20 22.42
C ASP A 351 -3.80 1.68 22.46
N LYS A 352 -2.59 1.94 22.93
CA LYS A 352 -1.97 3.26 22.96
C LYS A 352 -0.58 3.17 22.34
N VAL A 353 -0.01 4.32 22.05
CA VAL A 353 1.37 4.40 21.53
C VAL A 353 2.31 3.64 22.46
N TYR A 354 3.04 2.67 21.92
CA TYR A 354 3.91 1.71 22.63
C TYR A 354 3.24 0.75 23.63
N GLU A 355 1.91 0.76 23.76
CA GLU A 355 1.19 -0.18 24.62
C GLU A 355 0.41 -1.17 23.74
N LEU A 356 1.06 -2.26 23.33
CA LEU A 356 0.44 -3.24 22.43
C LEU A 356 -0.53 -4.14 23.18
N PRO A 357 -1.72 -4.41 22.62
CA PRO A 357 -2.60 -5.46 23.10
C PRO A 357 -1.94 -6.83 23.01
N PHE A 358 -2.18 -7.66 24.02
CA PHE A 358 -1.67 -9.03 24.05
C PHE A 358 -2.60 -9.93 24.85
N LEU A 359 -2.50 -11.22 24.61
CA LEU A 359 -3.20 -12.24 25.37
C LEU A 359 -2.25 -13.33 25.85
N VAL A 360 -2.59 -13.95 26.96
CA VAL A 360 -1.88 -15.11 27.53
C VAL A 360 -2.88 -16.24 27.73
N ALA A 361 -2.62 -17.39 27.15
CA ALA A 361 -3.49 -18.55 27.21
C ALA A 361 -2.71 -19.84 27.39
N LEU A 362 -3.39 -20.86 27.94
CA LEU A 362 -2.88 -22.22 28.05
C LEU A 362 -3.35 -23.04 26.85
N ASP A 363 -2.42 -23.46 26.04
CA ASP A 363 -2.68 -24.34 24.90
C ASP A 363 -2.39 -25.80 25.29
N HIS A 364 -3.44 -26.52 25.63
CA HIS A 364 -3.36 -27.93 26.04
C HIS A 364 -3.01 -28.89 24.90
N ARG A 365 -3.14 -28.46 23.62
CA ARG A 365 -2.82 -29.31 22.46
C ARG A 365 -1.31 -29.44 22.23
N LYS A 366 -0.58 -28.34 22.47
CA LYS A 366 0.89 -28.27 22.29
C LYS A 366 1.61 -28.11 23.62
N GLU A 367 0.92 -28.25 24.76
CA GLU A 367 1.46 -28.12 26.11
C GLU A 367 2.31 -26.84 26.25
N SER A 368 1.67 -25.71 25.93
CA SER A 368 2.37 -24.41 25.90
C SER A 368 1.58 -23.29 26.56
N VAL A 369 2.31 -22.39 27.23
CA VAL A 369 1.82 -21.07 27.62
C VAL A 369 2.06 -20.16 26.43
N VAL A 370 0.99 -19.71 25.78
CA VAL A 370 1.06 -18.89 24.57
C VAL A 370 0.87 -17.43 24.94
N VAL A 371 1.83 -16.59 24.58
CA VAL A 371 1.73 -15.12 24.62
C VAL A 371 1.57 -14.62 23.18
N ALA A 372 0.39 -14.13 22.82
CA ALA A 372 0.15 -13.57 21.49
C ALA A 372 0.09 -12.04 21.56
N VAL A 373 0.99 -11.40 20.82
CA VAL A 373 1.10 -9.94 20.75
C VAL A 373 0.44 -9.45 19.47
N ARG A 374 -0.50 -8.51 19.61
CA ARG A 374 -1.21 -7.91 18.47
C ARG A 374 -0.28 -6.99 17.68
N GLY A 375 -0.33 -7.09 16.36
CA GLY A 375 0.24 -6.09 15.47
C GLY A 375 -0.65 -4.85 15.37
N THR A 376 -0.15 -3.80 14.72
CA THR A 376 -0.97 -2.64 14.40
C THR A 376 -1.94 -2.99 13.28
N MET A 377 -3.12 -2.38 13.30
CA MET A 377 -4.07 -2.46 12.19
C MET A 377 -3.78 -1.39 11.12
N SER A 378 -2.84 -0.49 11.40
CA SER A 378 -2.42 0.60 10.53
C SER A 378 -1.03 0.33 9.96
N LEU A 379 -0.95 0.19 8.66
CA LEU A 379 0.35 0.10 7.96
C LEU A 379 1.18 1.37 8.18
N GLN A 380 0.51 2.51 8.40
CA GLN A 380 1.13 3.80 8.69
C GLN A 380 1.94 3.77 9.99
N ASP A 381 1.40 3.14 11.04
CA ASP A 381 2.11 3.02 12.32
C ASP A 381 3.36 2.15 12.14
N VAL A 382 3.26 1.03 11.42
CA VAL A 382 4.42 0.20 11.07
C VAL A 382 5.50 1.02 10.35
N LEU A 383 5.08 1.86 9.41
CA LEU A 383 5.99 2.64 8.57
C LEU A 383 6.59 3.85 9.31
N THR A 384 5.81 4.47 10.19
CA THR A 384 6.27 5.57 11.04
C THR A 384 7.28 5.04 12.06
N ASP A 385 7.01 3.89 12.63
CA ASP A 385 7.92 3.23 13.58
C ASP A 385 9.22 2.78 12.91
N LEU A 386 9.20 2.32 11.66
CA LEU A 386 10.40 1.90 10.92
C LEU A 386 11.39 3.03 10.59
N SER A 387 10.96 4.28 10.66
CA SER A 387 11.85 5.45 10.52
C SER A 387 12.53 5.85 11.81
N ALA A 388 12.24 5.16 12.92
CA ALA A 388 12.72 5.50 14.25
C ALA A 388 14.21 5.13 14.47
N GLU A 389 14.77 5.71 15.51
CA GLU A 389 16.13 5.48 15.96
C GLU A 389 16.32 4.04 16.45
N SER A 390 17.54 3.53 16.39
CA SER A 390 17.94 2.29 17.07
C SER A 390 18.41 2.58 18.49
N GLU A 391 18.19 1.63 19.40
CA GLU A 391 18.69 1.65 20.77
C GLU A 391 19.41 0.35 21.09
N VAL A 392 20.24 0.36 22.12
CA VAL A 392 20.86 -0.86 22.65
C VAL A 392 19.83 -1.62 23.46
N LEU A 393 19.57 -2.86 23.07
CA LEU A 393 18.67 -3.75 23.80
C LEU A 393 19.34 -4.23 25.11
N ASP A 394 18.68 -3.99 26.22
CA ASP A 394 19.15 -4.46 27.53
C ASP A 394 18.68 -5.89 27.76
N VAL A 395 19.54 -6.84 27.42
CA VAL A 395 19.29 -8.29 27.53
C VAL A 395 20.54 -8.99 28.01
N GLU A 396 20.35 -10.00 28.85
CA GLU A 396 21.45 -10.89 29.30
C GLU A 396 21.76 -11.90 28.18
N CYS A 397 22.64 -11.52 27.25
CA CYS A 397 23.17 -12.42 26.24
C CYS A 397 24.64 -12.09 25.95
N GLU A 398 25.40 -13.09 25.45
CA GLU A 398 26.82 -12.96 25.13
C GLU A 398 27.13 -12.12 23.88
N VAL A 399 26.11 -11.52 23.27
CA VAL A 399 26.20 -10.74 22.02
C VAL A 399 26.66 -9.32 22.32
N GLN A 400 27.74 -8.85 21.67
CA GLN A 400 28.29 -7.50 21.88
C GLN A 400 27.49 -6.42 21.17
N ASP A 401 27.04 -6.65 19.90
CA ASP A 401 26.24 -5.72 19.15
C ASP A 401 24.74 -6.02 19.33
N ARG A 402 24.10 -5.25 20.24
CA ARG A 402 22.71 -5.43 20.66
C ARG A 402 21.81 -4.30 20.19
N LEU A 403 22.06 -3.74 19.02
CA LEU A 403 21.20 -2.70 18.47
C LEU A 403 19.84 -3.28 18.04
N ALA A 404 18.77 -2.63 18.46
CA ALA A 404 17.40 -2.95 18.10
C ALA A 404 16.60 -1.69 17.78
N HIS A 405 15.50 -1.85 17.07
CA HIS A 405 14.59 -0.78 16.71
C HIS A 405 13.91 -0.21 17.96
N LYS A 406 14.09 1.08 18.23
CA LYS A 406 13.67 1.74 19.48
C LYS A 406 12.17 1.62 19.74
N GLY A 407 11.31 1.95 18.77
CA GLY A 407 9.85 1.93 18.96
C GLY A 407 9.34 0.52 19.26
N ILE A 408 9.80 -0.48 18.49
CA ILE A 408 9.38 -1.88 18.70
C ILE A 408 9.92 -2.43 20.01
N SER A 409 11.15 -2.03 20.39
CA SER A 409 11.77 -2.38 21.66
C SER A 409 10.99 -1.83 22.86
N GLN A 410 10.51 -0.59 22.79
CA GLN A 410 9.67 0.01 23.83
C GLN A 410 8.33 -0.73 23.97
N ALA A 411 7.71 -1.10 22.85
CA ALA A 411 6.47 -1.88 22.85
C ALA A 411 6.67 -3.29 23.44
N ALA A 412 7.77 -3.96 23.10
CA ALA A 412 8.11 -5.26 23.68
C ALA A 412 8.41 -5.16 25.18
N ARG A 413 9.10 -4.09 25.62
CA ARG A 413 9.39 -3.82 27.03
C ARG A 413 8.13 -3.57 27.84
N TYR A 414 7.13 -2.89 27.27
CA TYR A 414 5.82 -2.74 27.93
C TYR A 414 5.19 -4.11 28.21
N VAL A 415 5.10 -4.99 27.21
CA VAL A 415 4.55 -6.33 27.39
C VAL A 415 5.37 -7.13 28.40
N TYR A 416 6.71 -7.08 28.34
CA TYR A 416 7.60 -7.72 29.29
C TYR A 416 7.31 -7.28 30.74
N GLN A 417 7.19 -5.98 30.97
CA GLN A 417 6.90 -5.43 32.30
C GLN A 417 5.55 -5.92 32.84
N ARG A 418 4.53 -5.95 31.99
CA ARG A 418 3.21 -6.47 32.36
C ARG A 418 3.28 -7.97 32.71
N LEU A 419 3.95 -8.77 31.89
CA LEU A 419 4.06 -10.22 32.08
C LEU A 419 4.79 -10.57 33.40
N ILE A 420 5.82 -9.83 33.76
CA ILE A 420 6.67 -10.10 34.93
C ILE A 420 6.13 -9.40 36.18
N ASN A 421 5.88 -8.07 36.13
CA ASN A 421 5.55 -7.29 37.31
C ASN A 421 4.13 -7.60 37.84
N ASP A 422 3.18 -7.87 36.93
CA ASP A 422 1.83 -8.25 37.32
C ASP A 422 1.70 -9.76 37.63
N GLY A 423 2.81 -10.52 37.54
CA GLY A 423 2.86 -11.94 37.85
C GLY A 423 2.09 -12.85 36.88
N ILE A 424 1.76 -12.37 35.67
CA ILE A 424 0.93 -13.11 34.68
C ILE A 424 1.59 -14.43 34.30
N LEU A 425 2.89 -14.44 33.99
CA LEU A 425 3.62 -15.68 33.69
C LEU A 425 3.75 -16.60 34.90
N SER A 426 3.97 -16.04 36.09
CA SER A 426 4.01 -16.82 37.32
C SER A 426 2.69 -17.52 37.59
N GLN A 427 1.56 -16.84 37.34
CA GLN A 427 0.23 -17.44 37.43
C GLN A 427 0.03 -18.57 36.40
N ALA A 428 0.40 -18.33 35.14
CA ALA A 428 0.29 -19.34 34.09
C ALA A 428 1.08 -20.61 34.41
N PHE A 429 2.35 -20.45 34.84
CA PHE A 429 3.22 -21.58 35.20
C PHE A 429 2.88 -22.20 36.54
N SER A 430 2.15 -21.53 37.44
CA SER A 430 1.62 -22.17 38.64
C SER A 430 0.49 -23.18 38.31
N ILE A 431 -0.25 -22.92 37.23
CA ILE A 431 -1.32 -23.82 36.75
C ILE A 431 -0.73 -24.94 35.87
N ALA A 432 0.23 -24.62 35.02
CA ALA A 432 0.83 -25.54 34.05
C ALA A 432 2.38 -25.49 34.08
N PRO A 433 3.02 -26.03 35.13
CA PRO A 433 4.48 -25.89 35.32
C PRO A 433 5.32 -26.61 34.27
N GLU A 434 4.77 -27.66 33.64
CA GLU A 434 5.47 -28.46 32.62
C GLU A 434 5.37 -27.85 31.20
N TYR A 435 4.53 -26.80 31.04
CA TYR A 435 4.34 -26.20 29.73
C TYR A 435 5.52 -25.32 29.33
N ARG A 436 5.81 -25.30 28.03
CA ARG A 436 6.85 -24.41 27.46
C ARG A 436 6.26 -23.05 27.12
N LEU A 437 7.09 -22.00 27.22
CA LEU A 437 6.69 -20.65 26.81
C LEU A 437 6.79 -20.51 25.28
N VAL A 438 5.70 -20.08 24.65
CA VAL A 438 5.65 -19.77 23.21
C VAL A 438 5.13 -18.35 23.03
N ILE A 439 5.86 -17.53 22.28
CA ILE A 439 5.50 -16.15 22.00
C ILE A 439 5.22 -16.01 20.53
N VAL A 440 4.08 -15.38 20.19
CA VAL A 440 3.65 -15.27 18.80
C VAL A 440 3.18 -13.86 18.49
N GLY A 441 3.30 -13.44 17.24
CA GLY A 441 2.76 -12.17 16.79
C GLY A 441 2.84 -12.03 15.27
N HIS A 442 2.05 -11.12 14.74
CA HIS A 442 1.99 -10.82 13.31
C HIS A 442 2.37 -9.35 13.06
N SER A 443 3.07 -9.06 11.97
CA SER A 443 3.47 -7.71 11.61
C SER A 443 4.34 -7.05 12.69
N LEU A 444 4.01 -5.84 13.15
CA LEU A 444 4.68 -5.19 14.28
C LEU A 444 4.65 -6.06 15.55
N GLY A 445 3.52 -6.75 15.80
CA GLY A 445 3.42 -7.71 16.90
C GLY A 445 4.39 -8.88 16.76
N GLY A 446 4.73 -9.28 15.54
CA GLY A 446 5.77 -10.28 15.25
C GLY A 446 7.17 -9.79 15.63
N GLY A 447 7.48 -8.52 15.31
CA GLY A 447 8.71 -7.88 15.74
C GLY A 447 8.79 -7.74 17.27
N ALA A 448 7.72 -7.28 17.92
CA ALA A 448 7.63 -7.18 19.37
C ALA A 448 7.73 -8.55 20.06
N ALA A 449 7.09 -9.59 19.48
CA ALA A 449 7.19 -10.97 19.98
C ALA A 449 8.63 -11.52 19.93
N ALA A 450 9.37 -11.22 18.86
CA ALA A 450 10.76 -11.61 18.71
C ALA A 450 11.66 -10.95 19.76
N LEU A 451 11.48 -9.64 19.98
CA LEU A 451 12.21 -8.90 21.04
C LEU A 451 11.84 -9.41 22.43
N LEU A 452 10.54 -9.62 22.70
CA LEU A 452 10.06 -10.16 23.96
C LEU A 452 10.63 -11.55 24.25
N ALA A 453 10.67 -12.44 23.24
CA ALA A 453 11.28 -13.76 23.38
C ALA A 453 12.78 -13.67 23.74
N THR A 454 13.48 -12.70 23.14
CA THR A 454 14.90 -12.47 23.43
C THR A 454 15.09 -11.93 24.86
N MET A 455 14.22 -11.04 25.35
CA MET A 455 14.25 -10.54 26.73
C MET A 455 13.96 -11.65 27.76
N LEU A 456 13.06 -12.59 27.42
CA LEU A 456 12.66 -13.68 28.31
C LEU A 456 13.58 -14.91 28.22
N ARG A 457 14.50 -14.97 27.25
CA ARG A 457 15.34 -16.14 26.99
C ARG A 457 16.19 -16.56 28.16
N ALA A 458 16.74 -15.63 28.94
CA ALA A 458 17.57 -15.92 30.13
C ALA A 458 16.72 -16.59 31.22
N ALA A 459 15.50 -16.11 31.48
CA ALA A 459 14.61 -16.66 32.50
C ALA A 459 13.88 -17.94 32.03
N TYR A 460 13.60 -18.05 30.72
CA TYR A 460 12.91 -19.17 30.10
C TYR A 460 13.74 -19.77 28.96
N PRO A 461 14.75 -20.61 29.25
CA PRO A 461 15.68 -21.11 28.22
C PRO A 461 15.06 -21.94 27.09
N GLN A 462 13.85 -22.46 27.28
CA GLN A 462 13.11 -23.22 26.29
C GLN A 462 12.08 -22.39 25.50
N VAL A 463 12.10 -21.04 25.64
CA VAL A 463 11.19 -20.17 24.93
C VAL A 463 11.31 -20.34 23.42
N ARG A 464 10.16 -20.39 22.73
CA ARG A 464 10.07 -20.40 21.27
C ARG A 464 9.27 -19.20 20.80
N CYS A 465 9.62 -18.65 19.65
CA CYS A 465 8.86 -17.55 19.06
C CYS A 465 8.53 -17.85 17.61
N TYR A 466 7.28 -17.59 17.25
CA TYR A 466 6.79 -17.64 15.86
C TYR A 466 6.36 -16.24 15.45
N ALA A 467 7.18 -15.60 14.60
CA ALA A 467 6.96 -14.26 14.11
C ALA A 467 6.40 -14.32 12.68
N PHE A 468 5.16 -13.88 12.50
CA PHE A 468 4.46 -13.89 11.22
C PHE A 468 4.60 -12.54 10.53
N SER A 469 5.20 -12.53 9.34
CA SER A 469 5.47 -11.31 8.58
C SER A 469 6.13 -10.18 9.39
N PRO A 470 7.19 -10.47 10.19
CA PRO A 470 7.81 -9.45 11.03
C PRO A 470 8.56 -8.43 10.18
N PRO A 471 8.73 -7.17 10.67
CA PRO A 471 9.49 -6.16 9.96
C PRO A 471 10.98 -6.51 9.85
N ARG A 472 11.59 -6.21 8.68
CA ARG A 472 13.02 -6.44 8.45
C ARG A 472 13.92 -5.62 9.36
N GLY A 473 13.55 -4.35 9.58
CA GLY A 473 14.36 -3.38 10.31
C GLY A 473 14.32 -3.57 11.83
N LEU A 474 14.52 -4.79 12.35
CA LEU A 474 14.30 -5.09 13.75
C LEU A 474 15.56 -4.93 14.62
N TRP A 475 16.68 -5.55 14.22
CA TRP A 475 17.88 -5.59 15.07
C TRP A 475 19.18 -5.84 14.29
N SER A 476 20.32 -5.80 15.01
CA SER A 476 21.65 -6.03 14.47
C SER A 476 21.84 -7.45 13.94
N LYS A 477 22.86 -7.63 13.10
CA LYS A 477 23.20 -8.96 12.55
C LYS A 477 23.53 -9.98 13.65
N ALA A 478 24.20 -9.55 14.68
CA ALA A 478 24.57 -10.42 15.79
C ALA A 478 23.36 -10.94 16.57
N LEU A 479 22.33 -10.10 16.80
CA LEU A 479 21.05 -10.53 17.38
C LEU A 479 20.27 -11.43 16.44
N GLN A 480 20.34 -11.19 15.13
CA GLN A 480 19.69 -12.05 14.13
C GLN A 480 20.27 -13.47 14.19
N GLU A 481 21.60 -13.62 14.24
CA GLU A 481 22.25 -14.92 14.35
C GLU A 481 21.93 -15.62 15.67
N TYR A 482 21.97 -14.91 16.79
CA TYR A 482 21.60 -15.42 18.11
C TYR A 482 20.17 -15.96 18.13
N SER A 483 19.25 -15.26 17.49
CA SER A 483 17.82 -15.60 17.50
C SER A 483 17.44 -16.83 16.66
N GLN A 484 18.31 -17.32 15.78
CA GLN A 484 18.02 -18.46 14.88
C GLN A 484 17.71 -19.74 15.63
N SER A 485 18.21 -19.90 16.86
CA SER A 485 18.00 -21.11 17.66
C SER A 485 16.60 -21.22 18.26
N PHE A 486 15.86 -20.11 18.42
CA PHE A 486 14.57 -20.11 19.12
C PHE A 486 13.47 -19.30 18.43
N ILE A 487 13.77 -18.58 17.35
CA ILE A 487 12.78 -17.80 16.59
C ILE A 487 12.65 -18.34 15.17
N VAL A 488 11.40 -18.53 14.74
CA VAL A 488 11.02 -18.85 13.37
C VAL A 488 10.15 -17.73 12.84
N SER A 489 10.56 -17.14 11.72
CA SER A 489 9.78 -16.13 10.99
C SER A 489 9.13 -16.76 9.77
N LEU A 490 7.86 -16.48 9.54
CA LEU A 490 7.12 -16.93 8.35
C LEU A 490 6.76 -15.73 7.48
N VAL A 491 7.06 -15.80 6.19
CA VAL A 491 6.81 -14.74 5.21
C VAL A 491 6.11 -15.32 3.99
N LEU A 492 5.10 -14.62 3.48
CA LEU A 492 4.38 -15.02 2.27
C LEU A 492 4.80 -14.17 1.07
N GLY A 493 5.15 -14.78 -0.02
CA GLY A 493 5.26 -14.23 -1.37
C GLY A 493 6.02 -12.90 -1.48
N LYS A 494 5.30 -11.88 -1.93
CA LYS A 494 5.83 -10.52 -2.14
C LYS A 494 5.58 -9.56 -0.96
N ASP A 495 5.23 -10.07 0.23
CA ASP A 495 4.96 -9.25 1.42
C ASP A 495 6.02 -8.14 1.60
N VAL A 496 5.55 -6.90 1.72
CA VAL A 496 6.41 -5.71 1.78
C VAL A 496 7.04 -5.51 3.16
N ILE A 497 6.35 -5.88 4.24
CA ILE A 497 6.81 -5.59 5.62
C ILE A 497 8.14 -6.28 5.96
N PRO A 498 8.34 -7.59 5.68
CA PRO A 498 9.63 -8.24 5.88
C PRO A 498 10.75 -7.73 4.95
N ARG A 499 10.42 -6.86 3.99
CA ARG A 499 11.36 -6.22 3.06
C ARG A 499 11.55 -4.73 3.35
N LEU A 500 10.82 -4.19 4.33
CA LEU A 500 10.79 -2.78 4.62
C LEU A 500 11.93 -2.40 5.59
N SER A 501 12.78 -1.51 5.14
CA SER A 501 13.84 -0.85 5.92
C SER A 501 14.17 0.48 5.26
N VAL A 502 14.82 1.39 5.98
CA VAL A 502 15.26 2.69 5.43
C VAL A 502 16.14 2.48 4.20
N THR A 503 17.09 1.55 4.27
CA THR A 503 18.00 1.24 3.16
C THR A 503 17.28 0.69 1.94
N ASN A 504 16.28 -0.17 2.13
CA ASN A 504 15.50 -0.74 1.03
C ASN A 504 14.55 0.28 0.39
N LEU A 505 14.03 1.23 1.19
CA LEU A 505 13.22 2.35 0.67
C LEU A 505 14.09 3.32 -0.15
N GLU A 506 15.30 3.61 0.31
CA GLU A 506 16.25 4.40 -0.48
C GLU A 506 16.64 3.72 -1.79
N ASP A 507 16.88 2.40 -1.77
CA ASP A 507 17.14 1.63 -2.99
C ASP A 507 15.93 1.69 -3.93
N LEU A 508 14.72 1.51 -3.42
CA LEU A 508 13.48 1.62 -4.21
C LEU A 508 13.36 3.02 -4.85
N LYS A 509 13.60 4.08 -4.08
CA LYS A 509 13.59 5.45 -4.58
C LYS A 509 14.59 5.65 -5.73
N ARG A 510 15.84 5.18 -5.54
CA ARG A 510 16.88 5.25 -6.58
C ARG A 510 16.49 4.47 -7.83
N ARG A 511 15.89 3.29 -7.68
CA ARG A 511 15.41 2.46 -8.79
C ARG A 511 14.27 3.14 -9.55
N ILE A 512 13.28 3.74 -8.84
CA ILE A 512 12.20 4.52 -9.47
C ILE A 512 12.79 5.67 -10.28
N LEU A 513 13.68 6.48 -9.68
CA LEU A 513 14.31 7.61 -10.36
C LEU A 513 15.06 7.17 -11.61
N ARG A 514 15.83 6.07 -11.52
CA ARG A 514 16.59 5.50 -12.63
C ARG A 514 15.68 5.05 -13.76
N VAL A 515 14.66 4.27 -13.48
CA VAL A 515 13.75 3.76 -14.50
C VAL A 515 12.96 4.88 -15.17
N VAL A 516 12.51 5.87 -14.43
CA VAL A 516 11.81 7.06 -14.95
C VAL A 516 12.75 7.89 -15.84
N ALA A 517 14.03 8.06 -15.44
CA ALA A 517 15.02 8.82 -16.21
C ALA A 517 15.31 8.19 -17.58
N HIS A 518 15.41 6.87 -17.64
CA HIS A 518 15.74 6.15 -18.88
C HIS A 518 14.52 5.83 -19.75
N CYS A 519 13.30 6.11 -19.27
CA CYS A 519 12.08 5.80 -20.01
C CYS A 519 11.77 6.89 -21.06
N ASN A 520 11.82 6.50 -22.33
CA ASN A 520 11.49 7.38 -23.46
C ASN A 520 9.99 7.34 -23.86
N LYS A 521 9.14 6.68 -23.06
CA LYS A 521 7.70 6.59 -23.34
C LYS A 521 6.94 7.71 -22.62
N PRO A 522 5.85 8.26 -23.22
CA PRO A 522 4.96 9.17 -22.52
C PRO A 522 4.27 8.47 -21.32
N LYS A 523 4.05 9.21 -20.23
CA LYS A 523 3.46 8.69 -18.98
C LYS A 523 2.15 7.94 -19.17
N TYR A 524 1.22 8.49 -19.96
CA TYR A 524 -0.07 7.84 -20.19
C TYR A 524 0.05 6.45 -20.82
N LYS A 525 1.05 6.23 -21.71
CA LYS A 525 1.33 4.91 -22.27
C LYS A 525 1.87 3.94 -21.23
N ILE A 526 2.70 4.43 -20.32
CA ILE A 526 3.26 3.63 -19.22
C ILE A 526 2.12 3.16 -18.32
N LEU A 527 1.25 4.09 -17.91
CA LEU A 527 0.13 3.80 -17.02
C LEU A 527 -0.92 2.88 -17.68
N LEU A 528 -1.29 3.13 -18.94
CA LEU A 528 -2.21 2.25 -19.70
C LEU A 528 -1.62 0.85 -19.90
N HIS A 529 -0.35 0.77 -20.25
CA HIS A 529 0.32 -0.52 -20.44
C HIS A 529 0.48 -1.25 -19.11
N GLY A 530 0.77 -0.53 -18.01
CA GLY A 530 0.80 -1.08 -16.67
C GLY A 530 -0.56 -1.65 -16.26
N LEU A 531 -1.64 -0.89 -16.46
CA LEU A 531 -3.00 -1.34 -16.18
C LEU A 531 -3.40 -2.55 -17.06
N TRP A 532 -3.08 -2.50 -18.35
CA TRP A 532 -3.32 -3.60 -19.27
C TRP A 532 -2.56 -4.87 -18.85
N TYR A 533 -1.30 -4.70 -18.47
CA TYR A 533 -0.46 -5.79 -17.98
C TYR A 533 -1.02 -6.43 -16.71
N GLU A 534 -1.57 -5.62 -15.78
CA GLU A 534 -2.21 -6.11 -14.57
C GLU A 534 -3.51 -6.87 -14.85
N LEU A 535 -4.31 -6.39 -15.82
CA LEU A 535 -5.62 -6.99 -16.14
C LEU A 535 -5.52 -8.24 -17.01
N PHE A 536 -4.66 -8.22 -18.01
CA PHE A 536 -4.64 -9.25 -19.07
C PHE A 536 -3.35 -10.07 -19.15
N GLY A 537 -2.33 -9.67 -18.41
CA GLY A 537 -0.99 -10.23 -18.59
C GLY A 537 -0.37 -9.74 -19.92
N GLY A 538 0.85 -10.13 -20.20
CA GLY A 538 1.52 -9.79 -21.45
C GLY A 538 3.02 -10.05 -21.37
N ASN A 539 3.68 -10.02 -22.51
CA ASN A 539 5.13 -10.19 -22.60
C ASN A 539 5.81 -8.83 -22.42
N PRO A 540 6.62 -8.61 -21.39
CA PRO A 540 7.21 -7.29 -21.06
C PRO A 540 8.37 -6.89 -21.99
N ASN A 541 8.48 -7.44 -23.19
CA ASN A 541 9.65 -7.41 -24.09
C ASN A 541 10.13 -6.04 -24.58
N ASN A 542 9.55 -4.91 -24.14
CA ASN A 542 9.92 -3.57 -24.61
C ASN A 542 10.30 -2.59 -23.49
N LEU A 543 10.80 -3.09 -22.37
CA LEU A 543 11.27 -2.26 -21.26
C LEU A 543 12.76 -1.94 -21.39
N PRO A 544 13.21 -0.77 -20.90
CA PRO A 544 14.66 -0.51 -20.82
C PRO A 544 15.30 -1.56 -19.91
N LYS A 545 16.36 -2.18 -20.39
CA LYS A 545 17.18 -3.10 -19.58
C LYS A 545 17.80 -2.30 -18.44
N GLU A 546 17.83 -2.87 -17.25
CA GLU A 546 18.55 -2.31 -16.13
C GLU A 546 20.04 -2.24 -16.52
N LEU A 547 20.62 -1.06 -16.52
CA LEU A 547 22.04 -0.89 -16.74
C LEU A 547 22.76 -1.46 -15.52
N ASP A 548 23.50 -2.53 -15.74
CA ASP A 548 24.34 -3.17 -14.74
C ASP A 548 25.41 -2.17 -14.29
N GLY A 549 25.41 -1.82 -13.05
CA GLY A 549 26.45 -1.25 -12.17
C GLY A 549 27.51 -0.25 -12.65
N GLY A 550 27.58 0.10 -13.94
CA GLY A 550 28.74 0.82 -14.49
C GLY A 550 28.62 2.33 -14.65
N ASP A 551 27.43 2.89 -14.76
CA ASP A 551 27.25 4.31 -15.11
C ASP A 551 26.55 5.14 -14.04
N GLN A 552 27.20 5.31 -12.88
CA GLN A 552 26.72 6.22 -11.83
C GLN A 552 26.77 7.71 -12.24
N GLU A 553 27.60 8.10 -13.20
CA GLU A 553 27.79 9.51 -13.59
C GLU A 553 26.69 10.08 -14.49
N VAL A 554 25.99 9.25 -15.27
CA VAL A 554 24.98 9.75 -16.23
C VAL A 554 23.63 10.04 -15.56
N LEU A 555 23.40 9.60 -14.31
CA LEU A 555 22.12 9.66 -13.64
C LEU A 555 21.80 11.02 -13.00
N THR A 556 22.79 11.83 -12.73
CA THR A 556 22.63 13.06 -11.96
C THR A 556 22.25 14.27 -12.81
N GLN A 557 22.57 14.28 -14.09
CA GLN A 557 22.40 15.48 -14.92
C GLN A 557 21.01 15.77 -15.49
N PRO A 558 20.15 14.80 -15.90
CA PRO A 558 18.86 15.14 -16.51
C PRO A 558 17.71 15.39 -15.52
N LEU A 559 17.77 14.82 -14.31
CA LEU A 559 16.70 14.93 -13.29
C LEU A 559 17.01 16.00 -12.25
N LEU A 560 18.28 16.29 -12.09
CA LEU A 560 18.83 17.26 -11.17
C LEU A 560 19.34 18.44 -12.01
N GLY A 561 18.45 19.25 -12.58
CA GLY A 561 18.86 20.55 -13.14
C GLY A 561 19.67 21.33 -12.09
N GLU A 562 20.53 22.27 -12.49
CA GLU A 562 21.47 23.05 -11.65
C GLU A 562 20.88 23.69 -10.38
N GLN A 563 19.58 23.52 -10.13
CA GLN A 563 18.82 24.02 -8.96
C GLN A 563 17.95 22.96 -8.29
N SER A 564 18.28 21.70 -8.38
CA SER A 564 17.54 20.65 -7.65
C SER A 564 17.71 20.86 -6.15
N LEU A 565 16.59 20.85 -5.43
CA LEU A 565 16.55 20.94 -3.96
C LEU A 565 17.34 19.80 -3.29
N LEU A 566 17.60 18.68 -3.99
CA LEU A 566 18.41 17.57 -3.50
C LEU A 566 19.86 17.97 -3.18
N THR A 567 20.48 18.86 -3.95
CA THR A 567 21.85 19.33 -3.69
C THR A 567 21.92 20.30 -2.52
N ARG A 568 20.80 20.91 -2.12
CA ARG A 568 20.77 21.99 -1.13
C ARG A 568 20.41 21.56 0.29
N TRP A 569 19.74 20.42 0.46
CA TRP A 569 19.14 20.03 1.74
C TRP A 569 19.61 18.70 2.33
N SER A 570 20.43 17.94 1.63
CA SER A 570 21.02 16.71 2.16
C SER A 570 22.54 16.76 2.06
N PRO A 571 23.27 17.05 3.14
CA PRO A 571 24.74 16.94 3.17
C PRO A 571 25.24 15.52 2.86
N ALA A 572 24.33 14.52 2.85
CA ALA A 572 24.65 13.13 2.54
C ALA A 572 24.71 12.81 1.04
N TYR A 573 24.35 13.76 0.15
CA TYR A 573 24.34 13.57 -1.29
C TYR A 573 25.36 14.43 -2.06
N SER A 574 26.24 15.15 -1.37
CA SER A 574 27.41 15.76 -2.03
C SER A 574 28.41 14.64 -2.32
N PHE A 575 28.34 14.06 -3.50
CA PHE A 575 29.46 13.35 -4.07
C PHE A 575 30.54 14.38 -4.43
N SER A 576 31.36 14.74 -3.46
CA SER A 576 32.69 15.24 -3.76
C SER A 576 33.56 14.02 -4.06
N SER A 577 34.05 13.94 -5.27
CA SER A 577 34.88 12.87 -5.80
C SER A 577 36.29 12.75 -5.18
N ASP A 578 36.55 13.39 -4.02
CA ASP A 578 37.87 13.39 -3.40
C ASP A 578 37.78 13.32 -1.87
N SER A 579 37.43 12.13 -1.34
CA SER A 579 37.91 11.67 -0.03
C SER A 579 37.52 10.19 0.20
N PRO A 580 38.48 9.25 0.21
CA PRO A 580 38.23 7.94 0.79
C PRO A 580 38.44 8.08 2.29
N LEU A 581 37.41 8.02 3.09
CA LEU A 581 37.37 7.63 4.51
C LEU A 581 36.22 8.35 5.24
N ASP A 582 35.37 7.51 5.88
CA ASP A 582 34.25 7.83 6.76
C ASP A 582 32.87 8.04 6.14
N SER A 583 32.40 7.10 5.33
CA SER A 583 30.97 6.90 5.10
C SER A 583 30.46 5.72 5.94
N SER A 584 30.45 5.88 7.27
CA SER A 584 29.57 5.04 8.09
C SER A 584 28.13 5.38 7.68
N PRO A 585 27.30 4.40 7.30
CA PRO A 585 25.91 4.66 6.95
C PRO A 585 25.23 5.33 8.14
N LYS A 586 24.53 6.44 7.89
CA LYS A 586 23.84 7.24 8.92
C LYS A 586 22.91 6.40 9.82
N TYR A 587 22.50 5.24 9.33
CA TYR A 587 21.69 4.24 10.04
C TYR A 587 22.35 2.87 9.88
N PRO A 588 22.60 2.14 10.98
CA PRO A 588 23.13 0.79 10.92
C PRO A 588 22.12 -0.13 10.20
N PRO A 589 22.58 -1.09 9.41
CA PRO A 589 21.69 -2.06 8.76
C PRO A 589 21.03 -2.93 9.83
N LEU A 590 19.70 -3.00 9.80
CA LEU A 590 18.91 -3.86 10.67
C LEU A 590 18.34 -5.05 9.88
N TYR A 591 18.14 -6.17 10.56
CA TYR A 591 17.80 -7.47 9.97
C TYR A 591 16.49 -8.04 10.53
N PRO A 592 15.82 -8.96 9.80
CA PRO A 592 14.64 -9.67 10.30
C PRO A 592 15.02 -10.71 11.36
N PRO A 593 14.08 -11.13 12.24
CA PRO A 593 14.37 -12.07 13.31
C PRO A 593 14.42 -13.53 12.84
N GLY A 594 15.26 -14.34 13.49
CA GLY A 594 15.28 -15.78 13.45
C GLY A 594 15.60 -16.45 12.11
N ARG A 595 15.21 -17.73 11.99
CA ARG A 595 15.21 -18.47 10.71
C ARG A 595 13.94 -18.13 9.95
N ILE A 596 14.03 -18.00 8.63
CA ILE A 596 12.90 -17.53 7.81
C ILE A 596 12.37 -18.67 6.95
N ILE A 597 11.08 -18.97 7.08
CA ILE A 597 10.32 -19.81 6.14
C ILE A 597 9.62 -18.87 5.15
N HIS A 598 9.87 -19.08 3.86
CA HIS A 598 9.24 -18.33 2.80
C HIS A 598 8.22 -19.21 2.05
N LEU A 599 6.95 -18.81 2.12
CA LEU A 599 5.87 -19.40 1.34
C LEU A 599 5.83 -18.73 -0.04
N GLN A 600 5.86 -19.51 -1.11
CA GLN A 600 5.82 -19.01 -2.48
C GLN A 600 4.66 -19.65 -3.24
N GLU A 601 3.89 -18.86 -3.96
CA GLU A 601 2.84 -19.36 -4.82
C GLU A 601 3.44 -20.03 -6.05
N GLU A 602 3.05 -21.28 -6.31
CA GLU A 602 3.44 -22.06 -7.48
C GLU A 602 2.40 -21.91 -8.59
N GLY A 603 2.87 -21.69 -9.82
CA GLY A 603 2.02 -21.78 -11.00
C GLY A 603 1.01 -20.67 -11.17
N ALA A 604 1.38 -19.40 -11.02
CA ALA A 604 0.55 -18.27 -11.45
C ALA A 604 0.43 -18.21 -12.97
N SER A 605 -0.14 -19.26 -13.58
CA SER A 605 -0.53 -19.29 -14.98
C SER A 605 -2.00 -18.89 -15.10
N GLY A 606 -2.22 -17.63 -15.43
CA GLY A 606 -3.52 -17.10 -15.80
C GLY A 606 -4.22 -16.29 -14.73
N ARG A 607 -4.06 -14.95 -14.82
CA ARG A 607 -4.73 -13.96 -13.99
C ARG A 607 -6.27 -13.96 -14.05
N PHE A 608 -6.86 -14.79 -14.91
CA PHE A 608 -8.31 -14.99 -15.06
C PHE A 608 -8.80 -16.39 -14.66
N GLY A 609 -7.99 -17.19 -13.99
CA GLY A 609 -8.40 -18.49 -13.47
C GLY A 609 -9.35 -18.36 -12.29
N CYS A 610 -10.63 -18.14 -12.53
CA CYS A 610 -11.67 -18.06 -11.48
C CYS A 610 -11.82 -19.34 -10.64
N CYS A 611 -11.10 -20.43 -10.92
CA CYS A 611 -11.39 -21.74 -10.34
C CYS A 611 -10.19 -22.62 -9.97
N SER A 612 -8.93 -22.19 -10.12
CA SER A 612 -7.80 -22.98 -9.63
C SER A 612 -7.38 -22.50 -8.23
N ALA A 613 -7.39 -23.41 -7.26
CA ALA A 613 -6.83 -23.15 -5.94
C ALA A 613 -5.34 -22.77 -6.11
N ALA A 614 -4.90 -21.71 -5.47
CA ALA A 614 -3.50 -21.34 -5.47
C ALA A 614 -2.72 -22.40 -4.68
N HIS A 615 -1.71 -23.01 -5.30
CA HIS A 615 -0.78 -23.91 -4.63
C HIS A 615 0.40 -23.10 -4.11
N TYR A 616 0.87 -23.45 -2.93
CA TYR A 616 2.00 -22.79 -2.29
C TYR A 616 3.08 -23.79 -1.94
N SER A 617 4.34 -23.42 -2.15
CA SER A 617 5.50 -24.15 -1.65
C SER A 617 6.13 -23.41 -0.47
N ALA A 618 6.81 -24.15 0.38
CA ALA A 618 7.53 -23.61 1.52
C ALA A 618 9.00 -24.00 1.46
N LYS A 619 9.89 -23.05 1.74
CA LYS A 619 11.32 -23.28 1.82
C LYS A 619 11.98 -22.45 2.94
N TRP A 620 13.08 -22.96 3.48
CA TRP A 620 13.98 -22.13 4.27
C TRP A 620 14.63 -21.07 3.38
N SER A 621 14.64 -19.83 3.82
CA SER A 621 15.18 -18.69 3.07
C SER A 621 16.17 -17.90 3.90
N HIS A 622 17.13 -17.29 3.23
CA HIS A 622 18.11 -16.42 3.85
C HIS A 622 17.62 -14.97 3.86
N GLU A 623 18.02 -14.17 4.86
CA GLU A 623 17.60 -12.77 4.98
C GLU A 623 17.96 -11.91 3.77
N ALA A 624 18.95 -12.30 2.97
CA ALA A 624 19.34 -11.60 1.74
C ALA A 624 18.24 -11.62 0.67
N GLU A 625 17.33 -12.63 0.66
CA GLU A 625 16.19 -12.68 -0.27
C GLU A 625 15.17 -11.55 -0.01
N PHE A 626 15.21 -10.97 1.19
CA PHE A 626 14.33 -9.87 1.60
C PHE A 626 15.02 -8.51 1.53
N SER A 627 16.19 -8.40 0.89
CA SER A 627 16.98 -7.16 0.78
C SER A 627 16.41 -6.15 -0.21
N LYS A 628 15.42 -6.52 -1.03
CA LYS A 628 14.79 -5.65 -2.03
C LYS A 628 13.28 -5.66 -1.89
N ILE A 629 12.66 -4.49 -2.05
CA ILE A 629 11.20 -4.37 -2.13
C ILE A 629 10.74 -4.88 -3.50
N LEU A 630 9.84 -5.88 -3.48
CA LEU A 630 9.20 -6.42 -4.66
C LEU A 630 7.89 -5.69 -4.92
N ILE A 631 7.77 -5.09 -6.10
CA ILE A 631 6.58 -4.34 -6.49
C ILE A 631 5.56 -5.28 -7.12
N GLY A 632 4.31 -5.12 -6.76
CA GLY A 632 3.20 -5.85 -7.33
C GLY A 632 1.92 -5.71 -6.51
N PRO A 633 0.76 -6.07 -7.04
CA PRO A 633 -0.52 -5.96 -6.32
C PRO A 633 -0.55 -6.83 -5.06
N LYS A 634 0.20 -7.95 -5.06
CA LYS A 634 0.27 -8.88 -3.93
C LYS A 634 1.15 -8.40 -2.76
N MET A 635 1.94 -7.32 -2.91
CA MET A 635 2.87 -6.88 -1.86
C MET A 635 2.17 -6.47 -0.56
N LEU A 636 0.91 -6.03 -0.64
CA LEU A 636 0.09 -5.66 0.52
C LEU A 636 -0.86 -6.80 0.94
N THR A 637 -1.43 -7.50 -0.03
CA THR A 637 -2.36 -8.62 0.26
C THR A 637 -1.64 -9.79 0.89
N ASP A 638 -0.40 -10.10 0.47
CA ASP A 638 0.41 -11.16 1.06
C ASP A 638 0.76 -10.90 2.53
N HIS A 639 0.66 -9.65 2.98
CA HIS A 639 0.83 -9.28 4.39
C HIS A 639 -0.39 -9.60 5.27
N MET A 640 -1.57 -9.77 4.67
CA MET A 640 -2.80 -9.91 5.44
C MET A 640 -2.85 -11.25 6.18
N PRO A 641 -3.22 -11.26 7.49
CA PRO A 641 -3.22 -12.49 8.30
C PRO A 641 -4.12 -13.59 7.75
N ASP A 642 -5.25 -13.23 7.15
CA ASP A 642 -6.18 -14.19 6.55
C ASP A 642 -5.63 -14.85 5.29
N ILE A 643 -4.87 -14.12 4.47
CA ILE A 643 -4.20 -14.65 3.29
C ILE A 643 -3.07 -15.58 3.72
N LEU A 644 -2.28 -15.18 4.72
CA LEU A 644 -1.20 -15.99 5.27
C LEU A 644 -1.72 -17.30 5.86
N MET A 645 -2.85 -17.26 6.59
CA MET A 645 -3.49 -18.47 7.12
C MET A 645 -3.94 -19.41 6.00
N ARG A 646 -4.58 -18.88 4.95
CA ARG A 646 -5.01 -19.72 3.80
C ARG A 646 -3.82 -20.35 3.07
N ALA A 647 -2.73 -19.60 2.92
CA ALA A 647 -1.50 -20.14 2.33
C ALA A 647 -0.91 -21.27 3.18
N LEU A 648 -0.88 -21.10 4.51
CA LEU A 648 -0.46 -22.17 5.44
C LEU A 648 -1.37 -23.39 5.39
N ASP A 649 -2.70 -23.20 5.39
CA ASP A 649 -3.67 -24.29 5.25
C ASP A 649 -3.41 -25.11 3.97
N SER A 650 -3.16 -24.44 2.84
CA SER A 650 -2.84 -25.10 1.58
C SER A 650 -1.54 -25.91 1.67
N VAL A 651 -0.45 -25.27 2.13
CA VAL A 651 0.87 -25.96 2.20
C VAL A 651 0.83 -27.18 3.11
N VAL A 652 0.23 -27.05 4.29
CA VAL A 652 0.16 -28.17 5.25
C VAL A 652 -0.72 -29.29 4.70
N SER A 653 -1.84 -28.96 4.05
CA SER A 653 -2.75 -29.95 3.45
C SER A 653 -2.09 -30.68 2.28
N ASP A 654 -1.39 -29.96 1.40
CA ASP A 654 -0.70 -30.54 0.24
C ASP A 654 0.44 -31.49 0.67
N ARG A 655 1.22 -31.10 1.69
CA ARG A 655 2.28 -31.94 2.26
C ARG A 655 1.72 -33.20 2.95
N ALA A 656 0.63 -33.07 3.71
CA ALA A 656 -0.05 -34.20 4.33
C ALA A 656 -0.59 -35.18 3.27
N ALA A 657 -1.11 -34.70 2.15
CA ALA A 657 -1.59 -35.52 1.04
C ALA A 657 -0.44 -36.27 0.34
N CYS A 658 0.73 -35.65 0.17
CA CYS A 658 1.92 -36.29 -0.41
C CYS A 658 2.45 -37.43 0.46
N VAL A 659 2.41 -37.32 1.79
CA VAL A 659 2.84 -38.38 2.72
C VAL A 659 1.88 -39.59 2.71
N SER A 660 0.59 -39.33 2.45
CA SER A 660 -0.45 -40.39 2.46
C SER A 660 -0.58 -41.17 1.14
N CYS A 661 0.06 -40.74 0.05
CA CYS A 661 0.11 -41.51 -1.20
C CYS A 661 1.23 -42.58 -1.17
N PRO A 662 0.94 -43.91 -1.08
CA PRO A 662 1.97 -44.91 -1.22
C PRO A 662 2.55 -44.79 -2.63
N ALA A 663 3.89 -44.77 -2.73
CA ALA A 663 4.61 -44.82 -4.00
C ALA A 663 4.02 -45.93 -4.89
N ARG A 664 3.32 -45.57 -5.97
CA ARG A 664 2.94 -46.53 -7.00
C ARG A 664 4.24 -47.10 -7.56
N GLY A 665 4.50 -48.32 -7.21
CA GLY A 665 5.67 -49.06 -7.65
C GLY A 665 5.85 -48.93 -9.16
N VAL A 666 7.03 -48.49 -9.54
CA VAL A 666 7.52 -48.58 -10.91
C VAL A 666 7.59 -50.08 -11.20
N SER A 667 6.61 -50.63 -11.91
CA SER A 667 6.70 -51.96 -12.45
C SER A 667 7.85 -51.97 -13.44
N SER A 668 8.91 -52.69 -13.10
CA SER A 668 9.97 -53.09 -14.03
C SER A 668 9.32 -53.76 -15.23
N VAL A 669 9.32 -53.11 -16.37
CA VAL A 669 9.05 -53.79 -17.64
C VAL A 669 10.32 -54.50 -17.99
N ASP A 670 10.28 -55.82 -17.83
CA ASP A 670 11.29 -56.75 -18.34
C ASP A 670 11.43 -56.56 -19.86
N VAL A 671 12.64 -56.23 -20.28
CA VAL A 671 13.08 -56.32 -21.67
C VAL A 671 13.46 -57.77 -21.91
N ALA A 672 12.65 -58.48 -22.68
CA ALA A 672 13.02 -59.67 -23.36
C ALA A 672 13.22 -59.42 -24.86
#